data_381b4c9726c8ebf7cd49a0ec8bbd3440
#
_entry.id   381b4c9726c8ebf7cd49a0ec8bbd3440
#
_cell.length_a   1.000
_cell.length_b   1.000
_cell.length_c   1.000
_cell.angle_alpha   90.00
_cell.angle_beta   90.00
_cell.angle_gamma   90.00
#
_symmetry.space_group_name_H-M   'P 1'
#
loop_
_entity.id
_entity.type
_entity.pdbx_description
1 polymer ?
#
loop_
_entity_poly.entity_id
_entity_poly.type
_entity_poly.pdbx_seq_one_letter_code
_entity_poly.pdbx_strand_id
1 'polypeptide(L)'
;MLADAYRGKAVLLTGGTGFLGTALVEKMLRSLPELGRLYLLIRASREKSAASRFETDVLGSAAFSRMRKQRGENFRSYVSEKVRVLEGDVHAPSLGLGEEDLLKLSREVDVVIHSAASVVFDAPLDAAVDSNVRGTLGLLRLARGWEKRPLFLHVSTAYVAGMRRGLAREVPPGSDSPNGTPLDPQEEVSNLEAVVREVDAASRERSLSRRFETEARSELGMVGEEEEVAGRVDQLRRAWMRERLVERGTQSARALGWHDVYTFTKSLAERMVLRERGETPLVILRPAIIESSHREPYPGWIQGSRMADPIIMAFAKGLIREFPGDPDSLVDMVPIDHVVNATLAAAARRPEDPEVFQVASGDRNPLRYRELYEHVREYFLENPLRDSGGRPIPVPEWGFPGRRAVERRLKAELAGLNVAGKVVSRLPEGHMVADLRGRVARAEKRARMSLYYSRIYGPYSAMDSTFSTARTAELSEALPPEDREEFPFDITQLSWRDWLQGTHLPALTTRPSRKKRKKAVAEEVGEVAAIFDVDGTLVGSNVVSYYAWLKMREMPPAARPLWVAAFLPKIPYYWALDKVSRAHFNRAFYKNYAGWKPARARHLGQESFPGFTLSRIYPDALACLRKHKQMGHRVVLLSGALDFLLDPLKDLADDVLCASLQEENGSYTGELSGAPVAGEARARMLASYARRRGVDLRRSYAYADSISDLPMLEAVGNPVAVNPDRRLAAAAKSREWKIQRWSKNGAVNKV
;
A
#
# COMPACT_ATOMS: atom_id res chain seq x y z
N MET A 1 6.28 -41.13 9.56
CA MET A 1 5.42 -40.13 8.88
C MET A 1 5.99 -38.72 9.08
N LEU A 2 5.71 -37.76 8.18
CA LEU A 2 6.19 -36.37 8.34
C LEU A 2 5.63 -35.75 9.62
N ALA A 3 4.39 -36.05 9.96
CA ALA A 3 3.79 -35.64 11.23
C ALA A 3 4.55 -36.10 12.46
N ASP A 4 5.11 -37.28 12.44
CA ASP A 4 5.93 -37.81 13.56
C ASP A 4 7.25 -37.04 13.71
N ALA A 5 7.82 -36.58 12.59
CA ALA A 5 9.02 -35.75 12.62
C ALA A 5 8.80 -34.41 13.31
N TYR A 6 7.56 -33.94 13.43
CA TYR A 6 7.18 -32.71 14.14
C TYR A 6 6.54 -32.95 15.52
N ARG A 7 6.33 -34.18 15.93
CA ARG A 7 5.70 -34.52 17.21
C ARG A 7 6.48 -33.92 18.36
N GLY A 8 5.81 -33.09 19.18
CA GLY A 8 6.39 -32.41 20.34
C GLY A 8 7.45 -31.37 20.02
N LYS A 9 7.81 -31.14 18.75
CA LYS A 9 8.82 -30.14 18.38
C LYS A 9 8.29 -28.72 18.42
N ALA A 10 9.18 -27.77 18.67
CA ALA A 10 8.92 -26.35 18.60
C ALA A 10 9.56 -25.75 17.33
N VAL A 11 8.77 -24.95 16.60
CA VAL A 11 9.19 -24.28 15.37
C VAL A 11 9.14 -22.76 15.59
N LEU A 12 10.22 -22.05 15.25
CA LEU A 12 10.22 -20.61 15.11
C LEU A 12 10.05 -20.21 13.63
N LEU A 13 8.99 -19.50 13.32
CA LEU A 13 8.72 -18.98 11.97
C LEU A 13 8.85 -17.45 11.96
N THR A 14 9.67 -16.92 11.05
CA THR A 14 9.67 -15.50 10.71
C THR A 14 8.93 -15.27 9.40
N GLY A 15 8.40 -14.06 9.21
CA GLY A 15 7.61 -13.77 8.00
C GLY A 15 6.19 -14.35 8.01
N GLY A 16 5.67 -14.78 9.17
CA GLY A 16 4.36 -15.41 9.32
C GLY A 16 3.15 -14.59 8.84
N THR A 17 3.28 -13.26 8.72
CA THR A 17 2.23 -12.39 8.15
C THR A 17 2.29 -12.26 6.62
N GLY A 18 3.33 -12.81 5.98
CA GLY A 18 3.50 -12.85 4.53
C GLY A 18 2.68 -13.95 3.87
N PHE A 19 2.72 -14.01 2.53
CA PHE A 19 1.98 -14.98 1.74
C PHE A 19 2.37 -16.41 2.07
N LEU A 20 3.67 -16.75 1.94
CA LEU A 20 4.18 -18.10 2.28
C LEU A 20 4.01 -18.39 3.78
N GLY A 21 4.35 -17.42 4.65
CA GLY A 21 4.25 -17.60 6.09
C GLY A 21 2.83 -17.88 6.58
N THR A 22 1.82 -17.19 6.04
CA THR A 22 0.41 -17.44 6.38
C THR A 22 -0.04 -18.86 5.97
N ALA A 23 0.41 -19.32 4.79
CA ALA A 23 0.12 -20.68 4.33
C ALA A 23 0.84 -21.75 5.17
N LEU A 24 2.11 -21.50 5.56
CA LEU A 24 2.86 -22.38 6.47
C LEU A 24 2.17 -22.50 7.83
N VAL A 25 1.72 -21.38 8.42
CA VAL A 25 0.99 -21.40 9.71
C VAL A 25 -0.28 -22.24 9.58
N GLU A 26 -1.06 -22.03 8.51
CA GLU A 26 -2.30 -22.81 8.27
C GLU A 26 -2.00 -24.29 8.13
N LYS A 27 -1.04 -24.66 7.28
CA LYS A 27 -0.70 -26.05 7.02
C LYS A 27 -0.16 -26.76 8.27
N MET A 28 0.76 -26.11 9.02
CA MET A 28 1.27 -26.70 10.26
C MET A 28 0.17 -26.94 11.29
N LEU A 29 -0.72 -25.98 11.51
CA LEU A 29 -1.82 -26.12 12.47
C LEU A 29 -2.87 -27.14 12.03
N ARG A 30 -3.08 -27.34 10.75
CA ARG A 30 -4.06 -28.28 10.22
C ARG A 30 -3.52 -29.70 10.12
N SER A 31 -2.31 -29.88 9.57
CA SER A 31 -1.77 -31.18 9.19
C SER A 31 -0.74 -31.75 10.19
N LEU A 32 -0.30 -30.92 11.18
CA LEU A 32 0.65 -31.33 12.22
C LEU A 32 0.05 -31.09 13.64
N PRO A 33 -1.04 -31.78 14.01
CA PRO A 33 -1.75 -31.52 15.27
C PRO A 33 -0.92 -31.80 16.52
N GLU A 34 0.08 -32.68 16.41
CA GLU A 34 1.00 -33.05 17.50
C GLU A 34 2.25 -32.15 17.58
N LEU A 35 2.33 -31.11 16.75
CA LEU A 35 3.36 -30.07 16.88
C LEU A 35 3.34 -29.50 18.31
N GLY A 36 4.51 -29.42 18.97
CA GLY A 36 4.60 -28.95 20.33
C GLY A 36 4.26 -27.46 20.44
N ARG A 37 4.98 -26.61 19.74
CA ARG A 37 4.76 -25.14 19.77
C ARG A 37 5.17 -24.48 18.45
N LEU A 38 4.40 -23.51 18.01
CA LEU A 38 4.74 -22.61 16.92
C LEU A 38 4.99 -21.21 17.44
N TYR A 39 6.24 -20.76 17.42
CA TYR A 39 6.65 -19.40 17.72
C TYR A 39 6.59 -18.56 16.45
N LEU A 40 5.88 -17.43 16.49
CA LEU A 40 5.79 -16.49 15.38
C LEU A 40 6.44 -15.16 15.75
N LEU A 41 7.56 -14.83 15.10
CA LEU A 41 8.17 -13.52 15.23
C LEU A 41 7.44 -12.53 14.33
N ILE A 42 6.72 -11.59 14.91
CA ILE A 42 5.91 -10.60 14.20
C ILE A 42 6.30 -9.19 14.65
N ARG A 43 6.66 -8.34 13.70
CA ARG A 43 6.97 -6.94 13.96
C ARG A 43 5.68 -6.15 14.20
N ALA A 44 5.62 -5.33 15.24
CA ALA A 44 4.59 -4.33 15.41
C ALA A 44 4.61 -3.31 14.25
N SER A 45 3.48 -2.71 13.95
CA SER A 45 3.38 -1.56 13.05
C SER A 45 3.02 -0.31 13.85
N ARG A 46 3.05 0.86 13.21
CA ARG A 46 2.62 2.11 13.86
C ARG A 46 1.16 2.08 14.37
N GLU A 47 0.35 1.18 13.81
CA GLU A 47 -1.09 1.13 14.06
C GLU A 47 -1.53 -0.15 14.78
N LYS A 48 -0.68 -1.20 14.82
CA LYS A 48 -1.04 -2.53 15.34
C LYS A 48 0.12 -3.19 16.07
N SER A 49 -0.14 -3.75 17.25
CA SER A 49 0.78 -4.67 17.93
C SER A 49 0.96 -5.98 17.15
N ALA A 50 1.96 -6.78 17.49
CA ALA A 50 2.17 -8.09 16.89
C ALA A 50 0.97 -9.03 17.08
N ALA A 51 0.37 -9.03 18.26
CA ALA A 51 -0.83 -9.82 18.55
C ALA A 51 -2.02 -9.39 17.67
N SER A 52 -2.27 -8.09 17.52
CA SER A 52 -3.31 -7.57 16.63
C SER A 52 -3.04 -7.91 15.16
N ARG A 53 -1.79 -7.88 14.72
CA ARG A 53 -1.39 -8.30 13.37
C ARG A 53 -1.61 -9.80 13.16
N PHE A 54 -1.28 -10.62 14.13
CA PHE A 54 -1.56 -12.06 14.07
C PHE A 54 -3.05 -12.33 13.88
N GLU A 55 -3.90 -11.72 14.71
CA GLU A 55 -5.34 -11.88 14.63
C GLU A 55 -5.92 -11.40 13.29
N THR A 56 -5.50 -10.21 12.82
CA THR A 56 -6.11 -9.60 11.63
C THR A 56 -5.46 -10.01 10.32
N ASP A 57 -4.13 -10.14 10.27
CA ASP A 57 -3.38 -10.34 9.04
C ASP A 57 -3.15 -11.85 8.75
N VAL A 58 -3.04 -12.69 9.81
CA VAL A 58 -2.86 -14.14 9.71
C VAL A 58 -4.17 -14.87 9.91
N LEU A 59 -4.72 -14.90 11.13
CA LEU A 59 -5.95 -15.65 11.43
C LEU A 59 -7.17 -15.07 10.70
N GLY A 60 -7.23 -13.77 10.45
CA GLY A 60 -8.26 -13.12 9.61
C GLY A 60 -8.19 -13.48 8.12
N SER A 61 -7.12 -14.15 7.67
CA SER A 61 -6.99 -14.60 6.27
C SER A 61 -8.03 -15.65 5.92
N ALA A 62 -8.47 -15.62 4.66
CA ALA A 62 -9.32 -16.67 4.09
C ALA A 62 -8.65 -18.06 4.07
N ALA A 63 -7.33 -18.14 4.19
CA ALA A 63 -6.60 -19.40 4.36
C ALA A 63 -7.19 -20.25 5.49
N PHE A 64 -7.55 -19.62 6.59
CA PHE A 64 -8.08 -20.31 7.78
C PHE A 64 -9.58 -20.63 7.71
N SER A 65 -10.27 -20.39 6.60
CA SER A 65 -11.72 -20.62 6.48
C SER A 65 -12.10 -22.08 6.72
N ARG A 66 -11.32 -23.02 6.17
CA ARG A 66 -11.50 -24.48 6.36
C ARG A 66 -11.33 -24.88 7.81
N MET A 67 -10.24 -24.46 8.46
CA MET A 67 -9.98 -24.77 9.88
C MET A 67 -11.04 -24.17 10.81
N ARG A 68 -11.45 -22.91 10.60
CA ARG A 68 -12.52 -22.29 11.37
C ARG A 68 -13.82 -23.06 11.28
N LYS A 69 -14.18 -23.53 10.08
CA LYS A 69 -15.39 -24.36 9.88
C LYS A 69 -15.26 -25.73 10.55
N GLN A 70 -14.10 -26.35 10.48
CA GLN A 70 -13.87 -27.70 11.05
C GLN A 70 -13.83 -27.69 12.58
N ARG A 71 -13.23 -26.67 13.20
CA ARG A 71 -13.03 -26.60 14.66
C ARG A 71 -14.10 -25.78 15.39
N GLY A 72 -14.92 -25.01 14.66
CA GLY A 72 -16.01 -24.21 15.26
C GLY A 72 -15.51 -23.33 16.39
N GLU A 73 -16.17 -23.40 17.54
CA GLU A 73 -15.85 -22.62 18.76
C GLU A 73 -14.47 -22.96 19.33
N ASN A 74 -13.96 -24.17 19.12
CA ASN A 74 -12.64 -24.63 19.59
C ASN A 74 -11.49 -24.07 18.78
N PHE A 75 -11.72 -23.35 17.69
CA PHE A 75 -10.66 -22.84 16.83
C PHE A 75 -9.68 -21.92 17.58
N ARG A 76 -10.19 -20.95 18.32
CA ARG A 76 -9.35 -19.97 19.04
C ARG A 76 -8.57 -20.61 20.20
N SER A 77 -9.18 -21.50 20.96
CA SER A 77 -8.50 -22.20 22.05
C SER A 77 -7.38 -23.08 21.52
N TYR A 78 -7.62 -23.81 20.43
CA TYR A 78 -6.59 -24.61 19.77
C TYR A 78 -5.41 -23.75 19.27
N VAL A 79 -5.69 -22.62 18.62
CA VAL A 79 -4.63 -21.73 18.15
C VAL A 79 -3.84 -21.14 19.33
N SER A 80 -4.48 -20.71 20.41
CA SER A 80 -3.78 -20.16 21.58
C SER A 80 -2.94 -21.20 22.32
N GLU A 81 -3.35 -22.46 22.27
CA GLU A 81 -2.55 -23.58 22.80
C GLU A 81 -1.28 -23.82 21.97
N LYS A 82 -1.38 -23.78 20.65
CA LYS A 82 -0.29 -24.13 19.74
C LYS A 82 0.64 -22.98 19.37
N VAL A 83 0.13 -21.74 19.32
CA VAL A 83 0.86 -20.59 18.79
C VAL A 83 1.25 -19.62 19.91
N ARG A 84 2.52 -19.20 19.92
CA ARG A 84 3.01 -18.06 20.71
C ARG A 84 3.52 -16.96 19.77
N VAL A 85 2.88 -15.80 19.83
CA VAL A 85 3.31 -14.62 19.11
C VAL A 85 4.38 -13.89 19.91
N LEU A 86 5.52 -13.62 19.30
CA LEU A 86 6.61 -12.82 19.84
C LEU A 86 6.63 -11.48 19.07
N GLU A 87 6.52 -10.38 19.81
CA GLU A 87 6.66 -9.04 19.25
C GLU A 87 8.14 -8.71 19.09
N GLY A 88 8.65 -8.79 17.85
CA GLY A 88 10.07 -8.57 17.58
C GLY A 88 10.34 -8.27 16.10
N ASP A 89 11.57 -7.90 15.80
CA ASP A 89 12.03 -7.54 14.47
C ASP A 89 13.39 -8.20 14.19
N VAL A 90 13.50 -8.90 13.05
CA VAL A 90 14.76 -9.53 12.62
C VAL A 90 15.91 -8.53 12.43
N HIS A 91 15.61 -7.24 12.29
CA HIS A 91 16.60 -6.16 12.17
C HIS A 91 17.10 -5.64 13.52
N ALA A 92 16.38 -5.93 14.60
CA ALA A 92 16.74 -5.44 15.92
C ALA A 92 17.78 -6.36 16.59
N PRO A 93 18.70 -5.81 17.39
CA PRO A 93 19.55 -6.63 18.27
C PRO A 93 18.70 -7.59 19.08
N SER A 94 19.16 -8.83 19.21
CA SER A 94 18.41 -9.89 19.93
C SER A 94 16.96 -10.05 19.47
N LEU A 95 16.66 -9.75 18.18
CA LEU A 95 15.31 -9.74 17.59
C LEU A 95 14.36 -8.74 18.28
N GLY A 96 14.85 -7.83 19.12
CA GLY A 96 14.03 -6.95 19.96
C GLY A 96 13.31 -7.67 21.10
N LEU A 97 13.72 -8.91 21.42
CA LEU A 97 13.12 -9.73 22.47
C LEU A 97 13.85 -9.55 23.81
N GLY A 98 13.13 -9.74 24.91
CA GLY A 98 13.71 -9.79 26.24
C GLY A 98 14.49 -11.10 26.51
N GLU A 99 15.33 -11.09 27.55
CA GLU A 99 16.19 -12.23 27.92
C GLU A 99 15.38 -13.51 28.19
N GLU A 100 14.22 -13.40 28.82
CA GLU A 100 13.35 -14.54 29.14
C GLU A 100 12.87 -15.25 27.86
N ASP A 101 12.39 -14.48 26.86
CA ASP A 101 11.95 -15.05 25.58
C ASP A 101 13.11 -15.66 24.80
N LEU A 102 14.30 -15.03 24.81
CA LEU A 102 15.49 -15.55 24.16
C LEU A 102 15.94 -16.87 24.81
N LEU A 103 15.99 -16.93 26.15
CA LEU A 103 16.35 -18.14 26.90
C LEU A 103 15.34 -19.27 26.58
N LYS A 104 14.06 -18.95 26.54
CA LYS A 104 13.02 -19.92 26.20
C LYS A 104 13.17 -20.46 24.79
N LEU A 105 13.41 -19.58 23.80
CA LEU A 105 13.67 -20.00 22.41
C LEU A 105 14.91 -20.90 22.34
N SER A 106 15.99 -20.56 23.06
CA SER A 106 17.23 -21.33 23.11
C SER A 106 17.00 -22.78 23.57
N ARG A 107 16.10 -22.98 24.53
CA ARG A 107 15.80 -24.28 25.12
C ARG A 107 14.73 -25.09 24.43
N GLU A 108 13.81 -24.42 23.74
CA GLU A 108 12.64 -25.10 23.20
C GLU A 108 12.69 -25.31 21.68
N VAL A 109 13.27 -24.37 20.91
CA VAL A 109 13.17 -24.38 19.43
C VAL A 109 14.03 -25.49 18.83
N ASP A 110 13.39 -26.37 18.04
CA ASP A 110 14.01 -27.44 17.29
C ASP A 110 14.29 -27.05 15.83
N VAL A 111 13.45 -26.16 15.25
CA VAL A 111 13.50 -25.77 13.86
C VAL A 111 13.25 -24.26 13.74
N VAL A 112 14.11 -23.58 13.01
CA VAL A 112 13.90 -22.18 12.59
C VAL A 112 13.57 -22.17 11.10
N ILE A 113 12.38 -21.67 10.73
CA ILE A 113 11.99 -21.40 9.34
C ILE A 113 12.07 -19.88 9.11
N HIS A 114 13.11 -19.46 8.41
CA HIS A 114 13.34 -18.04 8.12
C HIS A 114 12.78 -17.68 6.75
N SER A 115 11.55 -17.15 6.73
CA SER A 115 10.83 -16.70 5.53
C SER A 115 10.65 -15.17 5.47
N ALA A 116 11.13 -14.43 6.47
CA ALA A 116 11.10 -12.97 6.44
C ALA A 116 12.12 -12.43 5.43
N ALA A 117 11.65 -11.68 4.44
CA ALA A 117 12.49 -11.05 3.42
C ALA A 117 11.77 -9.86 2.77
N SER A 118 12.53 -8.90 2.22
CA SER A 118 12.01 -7.96 1.25
C SER A 118 12.05 -8.60 -0.14
N VAL A 119 10.87 -8.71 -0.78
CA VAL A 119 10.72 -9.29 -2.14
C VAL A 119 10.52 -8.21 -3.20
N VAL A 120 10.93 -6.97 -2.91
CA VAL A 120 10.78 -5.82 -3.81
C VAL A 120 12.01 -5.71 -4.70
N PHE A 121 11.84 -5.86 -6.02
CA PHE A 121 12.94 -5.86 -7.00
C PHE A 121 13.69 -4.53 -7.09
N ASP A 122 12.96 -3.42 -6.93
CA ASP A 122 13.46 -2.05 -6.91
C ASP A 122 13.49 -1.48 -5.48
N ALA A 123 13.81 -2.32 -4.50
CA ALA A 123 14.04 -1.85 -3.14
C ALA A 123 15.30 -0.96 -3.09
N PRO A 124 15.31 0.10 -2.25
CA PRO A 124 16.54 0.80 -1.93
C PRO A 124 17.58 -0.17 -1.37
N LEU A 125 18.84 0.02 -1.75
CA LEU A 125 19.93 -0.90 -1.43
C LEU A 125 20.09 -1.13 0.08
N ASP A 126 20.01 -0.07 0.89
CA ASP A 126 20.06 -0.13 2.34
C ASP A 126 18.98 -1.05 2.91
N ALA A 127 17.73 -0.83 2.51
CA ALA A 127 16.59 -1.63 2.97
C ALA A 127 16.69 -3.10 2.53
N ALA A 128 17.22 -3.36 1.32
CA ALA A 128 17.41 -4.72 0.81
C ALA A 128 18.51 -5.47 1.57
N VAL A 129 19.66 -4.83 1.82
CA VAL A 129 20.77 -5.42 2.60
C VAL A 129 20.34 -5.65 4.04
N ASP A 130 19.71 -4.68 4.68
CA ASP A 130 19.23 -4.82 6.05
C ASP A 130 18.24 -5.98 6.19
N SER A 131 17.26 -6.06 5.25
CA SER A 131 16.22 -7.09 5.34
C SER A 131 16.73 -8.48 4.98
N ASN A 132 17.43 -8.61 3.84
CA ASN A 132 17.72 -9.93 3.29
C ASN A 132 19.05 -10.51 3.80
N VAL A 133 20.02 -9.65 4.14
CA VAL A 133 21.34 -10.10 4.59
C VAL A 133 21.46 -9.97 6.12
N ARG A 134 21.41 -8.75 6.67
CA ARG A 134 21.66 -8.51 8.09
C ARG A 134 20.62 -9.18 8.98
N GLY A 135 19.32 -9.07 8.64
CA GLY A 135 18.24 -9.72 9.38
C GLY A 135 18.38 -11.25 9.39
N THR A 136 18.77 -11.85 8.25
CA THR A 136 19.04 -13.29 8.16
C THR A 136 20.22 -13.71 9.05
N LEU A 137 21.33 -12.97 8.98
CA LEU A 137 22.53 -13.26 9.78
C LEU A 137 22.31 -13.03 11.27
N GLY A 138 21.57 -11.99 11.66
CA GLY A 138 21.21 -11.72 13.04
C GLY A 138 20.49 -12.90 13.68
N LEU A 139 19.49 -13.45 12.97
CA LEU A 139 18.75 -14.62 13.44
C LEU A 139 19.62 -15.89 13.46
N LEU A 140 20.45 -16.11 12.42
CA LEU A 140 21.35 -17.27 12.38
C LEU A 140 22.36 -17.27 13.55
N ARG A 141 23.00 -16.11 13.82
CA ARG A 141 23.98 -15.95 14.91
C ARG A 141 23.35 -16.23 16.27
N LEU A 142 22.11 -15.79 16.49
CA LEU A 142 21.36 -16.13 17.70
C LEU A 142 21.07 -17.64 17.77
N ALA A 143 20.49 -18.20 16.72
CA ALA A 143 20.10 -19.61 16.67
C ALA A 143 21.31 -20.55 16.83
N ARG A 144 22.48 -20.19 16.28
CA ARG A 144 23.74 -20.92 16.45
C ARG A 144 24.18 -21.02 17.90
N GLY A 145 23.89 -19.98 18.70
CA GLY A 145 24.23 -19.96 20.15
C GLY A 145 23.20 -20.64 21.03
N TRP A 146 22.09 -21.15 20.50
CA TRP A 146 21.05 -21.78 21.33
C TRP A 146 21.43 -23.17 21.82
N GLU A 147 20.94 -23.53 23.03
CA GLU A 147 21.22 -24.81 23.67
C GLU A 147 20.80 -26.00 22.81
N LYS A 148 19.63 -25.92 22.14
CA LYS A 148 19.08 -26.99 21.30
C LYS A 148 19.71 -27.12 19.92
N ARG A 149 20.50 -26.14 19.48
CA ARG A 149 21.09 -26.10 18.12
C ARG A 149 20.06 -26.45 17.04
N PRO A 150 19.06 -25.61 16.79
CA PRO A 150 17.96 -25.93 15.88
C PRO A 150 18.44 -26.11 14.44
N LEU A 151 17.68 -26.86 13.64
CA LEU A 151 17.79 -26.75 12.19
C LEU A 151 17.47 -25.32 11.76
N PHE A 152 18.29 -24.74 10.90
CA PHE A 152 18.02 -23.45 10.27
C PHE A 152 17.62 -23.66 8.80
N LEU A 153 16.33 -23.43 8.48
CA LEU A 153 15.85 -23.43 7.11
C LEU A 153 15.74 -21.99 6.61
N HIS A 154 16.55 -21.64 5.61
CA HIS A 154 16.52 -20.35 4.94
C HIS A 154 15.71 -20.41 3.66
N VAL A 155 14.60 -19.66 3.59
CA VAL A 155 13.83 -19.49 2.36
C VAL A 155 14.51 -18.42 1.49
N SER A 156 15.06 -18.87 0.37
CA SER A 156 15.74 -18.05 -0.64
C SER A 156 14.87 -17.90 -1.91
N THR A 157 15.46 -17.97 -3.08
CA THR A 157 14.79 -18.00 -4.39
C THR A 157 15.63 -18.74 -5.41
N ALA A 158 15.03 -19.44 -6.36
CA ALA A 158 15.75 -20.08 -7.47
C ALA A 158 16.50 -19.04 -8.32
N TYR A 159 16.03 -17.80 -8.33
CA TYR A 159 16.59 -16.71 -9.10
C TYR A 159 17.94 -16.16 -8.57
N VAL A 160 18.48 -16.70 -7.46
CA VAL A 160 19.88 -16.47 -7.05
C VAL A 160 20.88 -16.96 -8.09
N ALA A 161 20.45 -17.83 -9.00
CA ALA A 161 21.25 -18.24 -10.16
C ALA A 161 21.65 -17.07 -11.07
N GLY A 162 20.89 -15.95 -11.05
CA GLY A 162 21.19 -14.75 -11.83
C GLY A 162 21.17 -14.98 -13.33
N MET A 163 22.10 -14.39 -14.05
CA MET A 163 22.22 -14.46 -15.53
C MET A 163 22.98 -15.70 -16.03
N ARG A 164 23.16 -16.73 -15.19
CA ARG A 164 23.76 -18.00 -15.64
C ARG A 164 22.88 -18.65 -16.70
N ARG A 165 23.52 -19.40 -17.61
CA ARG A 165 22.84 -20.16 -18.65
C ARG A 165 22.79 -21.63 -18.30
N GLY A 166 21.80 -22.35 -18.83
CA GLY A 166 21.65 -23.78 -18.66
C GLY A 166 21.07 -24.19 -17.30
N LEU A 167 21.39 -25.39 -16.85
CA LEU A 167 20.81 -25.99 -15.66
C LEU A 167 21.45 -25.46 -14.36
N ALA A 168 20.69 -24.74 -13.57
CA ALA A 168 21.06 -24.32 -12.20
C ALA A 168 20.77 -25.47 -11.23
N ARG A 169 21.80 -26.05 -10.61
CA ARG A 169 21.71 -27.24 -9.76
C ARG A 169 21.31 -26.90 -8.32
N GLU A 170 20.77 -27.87 -7.60
CA GLU A 170 20.43 -27.82 -6.17
C GLU A 170 21.69 -28.05 -5.32
N VAL A 171 22.62 -27.13 -5.42
CA VAL A 171 23.89 -27.17 -4.67
C VAL A 171 24.13 -25.81 -3.99
N PRO A 172 24.91 -25.77 -2.90
CA PRO A 172 25.36 -24.53 -2.32
C PRO A 172 26.05 -23.62 -3.36
N PRO A 173 25.93 -22.29 -3.25
CA PRO A 173 26.59 -21.36 -4.18
C PRO A 173 28.11 -21.54 -4.13
N GLY A 174 28.76 -21.53 -5.29
CA GLY A 174 30.22 -21.55 -5.40
C GLY A 174 30.86 -20.20 -5.08
N SER A 175 32.16 -20.07 -5.29
CA SER A 175 32.95 -18.84 -5.04
C SER A 175 32.65 -17.71 -6.02
N ASP A 176 32.07 -18.01 -7.19
CA ASP A 176 31.91 -17.05 -8.26
C ASP A 176 30.49 -16.50 -8.36
N SER A 177 30.38 -15.27 -8.81
CA SER A 177 29.12 -14.63 -9.20
C SER A 177 28.56 -15.25 -10.51
N PRO A 178 27.30 -14.96 -10.90
CA PRO A 178 26.72 -15.54 -12.12
C PRO A 178 27.47 -15.23 -13.40
N ASN A 179 28.20 -14.13 -13.48
CA ASN A 179 29.04 -13.77 -14.65
C ASN A 179 30.49 -14.28 -14.56
N GLY A 180 30.82 -15.11 -13.55
CA GLY A 180 32.14 -15.72 -13.39
C GLY A 180 33.18 -14.83 -12.65
N THR A 181 32.75 -13.70 -12.08
CA THR A 181 33.66 -12.88 -11.25
C THR A 181 33.78 -13.51 -9.86
N PRO A 182 34.99 -13.71 -9.31
CA PRO A 182 35.18 -14.13 -7.93
C PRO A 182 34.46 -13.20 -6.95
N LEU A 183 33.82 -13.75 -5.94
CA LEU A 183 32.96 -13.01 -5.02
C LEU A 183 33.19 -13.45 -3.58
N ASP A 184 33.86 -12.62 -2.77
CA ASP A 184 33.81 -12.74 -1.32
C ASP A 184 32.56 -12.05 -0.80
N PRO A 185 31.61 -12.76 -0.18
CA PRO A 185 30.34 -12.17 0.23
C PRO A 185 30.49 -11.15 1.36
N GLN A 186 31.52 -11.26 2.22
CA GLN A 186 31.77 -10.31 3.30
C GLN A 186 32.30 -8.99 2.74
N GLU A 187 33.24 -9.06 1.83
CA GLU A 187 33.79 -7.88 1.15
C GLU A 187 32.68 -7.16 0.36
N GLU A 188 31.85 -7.93 -0.35
CA GLU A 188 30.77 -7.33 -1.15
C GLU A 188 29.71 -6.66 -0.26
N VAL A 189 29.31 -7.25 0.86
CA VAL A 189 28.42 -6.57 1.83
C VAL A 189 29.04 -5.26 2.32
N SER A 190 30.36 -5.24 2.60
CA SER A 190 31.06 -4.03 3.02
C SER A 190 31.10 -2.96 1.92
N ASN A 191 31.24 -3.37 0.65
CA ASN A 191 31.18 -2.50 -0.52
C ASN A 191 29.78 -1.86 -0.68
N LEU A 192 28.72 -2.67 -0.52
CA LEU A 192 27.35 -2.15 -0.57
C LEU A 192 27.06 -1.16 0.54
N GLU A 193 27.60 -1.39 1.74
CA GLU A 193 27.50 -0.44 2.86
C GLU A 193 28.25 0.85 2.59
N ALA A 194 29.39 0.78 1.91
CA ALA A 194 30.14 1.96 1.48
C ALA A 194 29.31 2.79 0.47
N VAL A 195 28.65 2.14 -0.49
CA VAL A 195 27.73 2.80 -1.43
C VAL A 195 26.59 3.51 -0.71
N VAL A 196 26.01 2.91 0.33
CA VAL A 196 24.95 3.54 1.14
C VAL A 196 25.49 4.79 1.84
N ARG A 197 26.69 4.72 2.44
CA ARG A 197 27.32 5.89 3.07
C ARG A 197 27.64 7.00 2.08
N GLU A 198 28.14 6.66 0.87
CA GLU A 198 28.38 7.63 -0.21
C GLU A 198 27.11 8.38 -0.62
N VAL A 199 25.99 7.67 -0.79
CA VAL A 199 24.71 8.27 -1.17
C VAL A 199 24.17 9.17 -0.06
N ASP A 200 24.29 8.76 1.22
CA ASP A 200 23.91 9.62 2.34
C ASP A 200 24.76 10.89 2.40
N ALA A 201 26.08 10.78 2.28
CA ALA A 201 27.00 11.91 2.26
C ALA A 201 26.68 12.86 1.09
N ALA A 202 26.50 12.32 -0.14
CA ALA A 202 26.14 13.11 -1.31
C ALA A 202 24.80 13.86 -1.11
N SER A 203 23.83 13.25 -0.43
CA SER A 203 22.53 13.88 -0.14
C SER A 203 22.64 15.14 0.72
N ARG A 204 23.75 15.31 1.44
CA ARG A 204 24.04 16.43 2.34
C ARG A 204 24.96 17.49 1.72
N GLU A 205 25.41 17.30 0.49
CA GLU A 205 26.22 18.27 -0.23
C GLU A 205 25.49 19.62 -0.38
N ARG A 206 26.22 20.71 -0.29
CA ARG A 206 25.66 22.06 -0.32
C ARG A 206 24.83 22.34 -1.58
N SER A 207 25.22 21.78 -2.73
CA SER A 207 24.53 21.92 -4.00
C SER A 207 23.14 21.30 -3.98
N LEU A 208 23.03 20.07 -3.48
CA LEU A 208 21.77 19.33 -3.35
C LEU A 208 20.91 19.89 -2.24
N SER A 209 21.47 20.24 -1.09
CA SER A 209 20.74 20.86 0.02
C SER A 209 20.06 22.16 -0.41
N ARG A 210 20.77 23.04 -1.15
CA ARG A 210 20.20 24.26 -1.73
C ARG A 210 19.09 23.95 -2.75
N ARG A 211 19.28 22.91 -3.57
CA ARG A 211 18.26 22.50 -4.53
C ARG A 211 16.99 22.04 -3.82
N PHE A 212 17.10 21.19 -2.80
CA PHE A 212 15.94 20.73 -2.02
C PHE A 212 15.23 21.88 -1.31
N GLU A 213 16.00 22.83 -0.77
CA GLU A 213 15.42 24.03 -0.14
C GLU A 213 14.66 24.90 -1.15
N THR A 214 15.25 25.14 -2.33
CA THR A 214 14.61 25.89 -3.42
C THR A 214 13.32 25.22 -3.88
N GLU A 215 13.34 23.90 -4.06
CA GLU A 215 12.19 23.11 -4.47
C GLU A 215 11.09 23.11 -3.37
N ALA A 216 11.47 22.92 -2.11
CA ALA A 216 10.55 22.98 -0.97
C ALA A 216 9.87 24.36 -0.86
N ARG A 217 10.63 25.45 -0.95
CA ARG A 217 10.08 26.82 -0.93
C ARG A 217 9.20 27.10 -2.15
N SER A 218 9.55 26.58 -3.34
CA SER A 218 8.72 26.71 -4.55
C SER A 218 7.38 25.99 -4.41
N GLU A 219 7.36 24.81 -3.78
CA GLU A 219 6.13 24.03 -3.59
C GLU A 219 5.23 24.57 -2.46
N LEU A 220 5.82 25.09 -1.37
CA LEU A 220 5.10 25.62 -0.22
C LEU A 220 4.71 27.08 -0.40
N GLY A 221 5.32 27.77 -1.37
CA GLY A 221 5.14 29.20 -1.59
C GLY A 221 5.92 30.04 -0.56
N MET A 222 5.83 31.39 -0.68
CA MET A 222 6.58 32.34 0.18
C MET A 222 6.14 32.36 1.65
N VAL A 223 5.20 31.51 2.06
CA VAL A 223 4.52 31.53 3.38
C VAL A 223 4.71 30.22 4.17
N GLY A 224 5.56 29.31 3.72
CA GLY A 224 5.87 28.09 4.50
C GLY A 224 6.68 28.46 5.75
N GLU A 225 6.20 28.08 6.94
CA GLU A 225 6.98 28.19 8.18
C GLU A 225 8.30 27.42 8.00
N GLU A 226 9.38 27.90 8.63
CA GLU A 226 10.71 27.25 8.48
C GLU A 226 10.69 25.76 8.83
N GLU A 227 9.85 25.35 9.77
CA GLU A 227 9.64 23.96 10.15
C GLU A 227 8.97 23.12 9.04
N GLU A 228 7.99 23.68 8.34
CA GLU A 228 7.35 23.04 7.17
C GLU A 228 8.33 22.91 6.00
N VAL A 229 9.13 23.95 5.76
CA VAL A 229 10.19 23.92 4.73
C VAL A 229 11.23 22.87 5.08
N ALA A 230 11.71 22.83 6.33
CA ALA A 230 12.67 21.83 6.79
C ALA A 230 12.11 20.40 6.67
N GLY A 231 10.85 20.20 7.06
CA GLY A 231 10.15 18.93 6.89
C GLY A 231 10.03 18.49 5.42
N ARG A 232 9.78 19.45 4.51
CA ARG A 232 9.70 19.19 3.07
C ARG A 232 11.07 18.90 2.47
N VAL A 233 12.09 19.63 2.88
CA VAL A 233 13.49 19.38 2.50
C VAL A 233 13.90 17.97 2.87
N ASP A 234 13.60 17.50 4.09
CA ASP A 234 13.90 16.13 4.52
C ASP A 234 13.15 15.09 3.69
N GLN A 235 11.87 15.34 3.33
CA GLN A 235 11.12 14.47 2.43
C GLN A 235 11.76 14.39 1.03
N LEU A 236 12.17 15.52 0.45
CA LEU A 236 12.84 15.57 -0.85
C LEU A 236 14.19 14.86 -0.82
N ARG A 237 14.99 15.08 0.23
CA ARG A 237 16.24 14.38 0.46
C ARG A 237 16.05 12.87 0.54
N ARG A 238 15.09 12.39 1.34
CA ARG A 238 14.77 10.97 1.45
C ARG A 238 14.29 10.37 0.13
N ALA A 239 13.49 11.10 -0.63
CA ALA A 239 13.03 10.66 -1.95
C ALA A 239 14.20 10.52 -2.94
N TRP A 240 15.13 11.50 -2.96
CA TRP A 240 16.32 11.47 -3.77
C TRP A 240 17.26 10.32 -3.37
N MET A 241 17.52 10.15 -2.07
CA MET A 241 18.32 9.03 -1.56
C MET A 241 17.73 7.69 -1.99
N ARG A 242 16.41 7.52 -1.82
CA ARG A 242 15.70 6.31 -2.22
C ARG A 242 15.94 6.01 -3.71
N GLU A 243 15.77 6.99 -4.57
CA GLU A 243 15.99 6.82 -6.02
C GLU A 243 17.43 6.42 -6.34
N ARG A 244 18.40 7.08 -5.71
CA ARG A 244 19.84 6.77 -5.89
C ARG A 244 20.22 5.40 -5.36
N LEU A 245 19.70 4.99 -4.21
CA LEU A 245 19.95 3.66 -3.64
C LEU A 245 19.34 2.54 -4.49
N VAL A 246 18.18 2.76 -5.10
CA VAL A 246 17.60 1.83 -6.10
C VAL A 246 18.49 1.71 -7.33
N GLU A 247 18.96 2.86 -7.88
CA GLU A 247 19.82 2.89 -9.05
C GLU A 247 21.16 2.18 -8.78
N ARG A 248 21.86 2.58 -7.70
CA ARG A 248 23.17 2.02 -7.34
C ARG A 248 23.06 0.53 -6.99
N GLY A 249 22.03 0.11 -6.26
CA GLY A 249 21.80 -1.31 -5.96
C GLY A 249 21.56 -2.14 -7.21
N THR A 250 20.79 -1.63 -8.17
CA THR A 250 20.58 -2.29 -9.47
C THR A 250 21.88 -2.36 -10.28
N GLN A 251 22.72 -1.32 -10.26
CA GLN A 251 24.02 -1.30 -10.93
C GLN A 251 24.97 -2.34 -10.33
N SER A 252 25.11 -2.39 -9.00
CA SER A 252 25.93 -3.37 -8.28
C SER A 252 25.49 -4.80 -8.61
N ALA A 253 24.18 -5.08 -8.53
CA ALA A 253 23.64 -6.39 -8.87
C ALA A 253 24.02 -6.82 -10.31
N ARG A 254 23.83 -5.91 -11.28
CA ARG A 254 24.10 -6.20 -12.70
C ARG A 254 25.58 -6.36 -13.02
N ALA A 255 26.45 -5.60 -12.34
CA ALA A 255 27.89 -5.73 -12.49
C ALA A 255 28.39 -7.14 -12.14
N LEU A 256 27.70 -7.85 -11.28
CA LEU A 256 28.01 -9.21 -10.82
C LEU A 256 27.12 -10.28 -11.44
N GLY A 257 26.20 -9.93 -12.36
CA GLY A 257 25.39 -10.87 -13.11
C GLY A 257 24.04 -11.21 -12.47
N TRP A 258 23.50 -10.37 -11.57
CA TRP A 258 22.11 -10.48 -11.11
C TRP A 258 21.21 -9.44 -11.80
N HIS A 259 19.93 -9.73 -11.87
CA HIS A 259 18.96 -8.85 -12.55
C HIS A 259 18.60 -7.61 -11.73
N ASP A 260 18.52 -7.75 -10.42
CA ASP A 260 18.05 -6.76 -9.46
C ASP A 260 18.64 -6.96 -8.06
N VAL A 261 18.35 -5.99 -7.19
CA VAL A 261 18.87 -5.98 -5.81
C VAL A 261 18.28 -7.10 -4.94
N TYR A 262 17.06 -7.58 -5.26
CA TYR A 262 16.43 -8.66 -4.50
C TYR A 262 17.21 -9.98 -4.67
N THR A 263 17.36 -10.44 -5.92
CA THR A 263 18.07 -11.69 -6.23
C THR A 263 19.53 -11.64 -5.79
N PHE A 264 20.15 -10.48 -5.92
CA PHE A 264 21.53 -10.23 -5.48
C PHE A 264 21.67 -10.36 -3.94
N THR A 265 20.86 -9.63 -3.18
CA THR A 265 20.93 -9.69 -1.71
C THR A 265 20.53 -11.05 -1.13
N LYS A 266 19.60 -11.78 -1.78
CA LYS A 266 19.28 -13.16 -1.42
C LYS A 266 20.47 -14.10 -1.67
N SER A 267 21.20 -13.93 -2.79
CA SER A 267 22.42 -14.70 -3.06
C SER A 267 23.53 -14.41 -2.05
N LEU A 268 23.72 -13.12 -1.68
CA LEU A 268 24.67 -12.76 -0.63
C LEU A 268 24.28 -13.38 0.71
N ALA A 269 22.99 -13.38 1.06
CA ALA A 269 22.50 -14.01 2.29
C ALA A 269 22.81 -15.50 2.32
N GLU A 270 22.56 -16.27 1.24
CA GLU A 270 22.91 -17.69 1.18
C GLU A 270 24.41 -17.92 1.44
N ARG A 271 25.28 -17.15 0.77
CA ARG A 271 26.74 -17.27 0.91
C ARG A 271 27.20 -16.96 2.33
N MET A 272 26.63 -15.91 2.92
CA MET A 272 26.95 -15.52 4.30
C MET A 272 26.44 -16.54 5.32
N VAL A 273 25.22 -17.06 5.15
CA VAL A 273 24.66 -18.12 6.01
C VAL A 273 25.55 -19.37 5.97
N LEU A 274 25.99 -19.79 4.80
CA LEU A 274 26.94 -20.91 4.66
C LEU A 274 28.27 -20.67 5.38
N ARG A 275 28.82 -19.46 5.26
CA ARG A 275 30.08 -19.07 5.90
C ARG A 275 29.96 -19.02 7.45
N GLU A 276 28.82 -18.55 7.97
CA GLU A 276 28.65 -18.27 9.39
C GLU A 276 27.90 -19.35 10.17
N ARG A 277 27.33 -20.36 9.52
CA ARG A 277 26.52 -21.39 10.19
C ARG A 277 27.22 -22.15 11.31
N GLY A 278 28.54 -22.30 11.24
CA GLY A 278 29.28 -23.18 12.13
C GLY A 278 28.79 -24.62 11.99
N GLU A 279 28.41 -25.25 13.11
CA GLU A 279 27.82 -26.60 13.14
C GLU A 279 26.29 -26.64 13.04
N THR A 280 25.62 -25.47 12.83
CA THR A 280 24.16 -25.40 12.71
C THR A 280 23.71 -26.18 11.47
N PRO A 281 22.82 -27.19 11.61
CA PRO A 281 22.21 -27.86 10.47
C PRO A 281 21.47 -26.87 9.59
N LEU A 282 21.78 -26.84 8.29
CA LEU A 282 21.29 -25.83 7.36
C LEU A 282 20.59 -26.43 6.16
N VAL A 283 19.39 -25.94 5.90
CA VAL A 283 18.65 -26.19 4.65
C VAL A 283 18.36 -24.85 3.97
N ILE A 284 18.62 -24.77 2.68
CA ILE A 284 18.26 -23.64 1.83
C ILE A 284 17.17 -24.09 0.88
N LEU A 285 16.02 -23.42 0.94
CA LEU A 285 14.91 -23.66 0.02
C LEU A 285 14.82 -22.50 -1.00
N ARG A 286 14.83 -22.83 -2.29
CA ARG A 286 14.82 -21.87 -3.40
C ARG A 286 13.53 -22.02 -4.23
N PRO A 287 12.44 -21.35 -3.87
CA PRO A 287 11.24 -21.32 -4.71
C PRO A 287 11.47 -20.50 -5.98
N ALA A 288 10.82 -20.90 -7.07
CA ALA A 288 10.61 -20.07 -8.26
C ALA A 288 9.48 -19.04 -8.02
N ILE A 289 8.73 -18.62 -9.04
CA ILE A 289 7.61 -17.68 -8.92
C ILE A 289 6.45 -18.36 -8.18
N ILE A 290 6.15 -17.89 -6.97
CA ILE A 290 5.06 -18.46 -6.15
C ILE A 290 3.75 -17.77 -6.50
N GLU A 291 2.77 -18.54 -6.97
CA GLU A 291 1.44 -18.06 -7.32
C GLU A 291 0.35 -18.76 -6.48
N SER A 292 -0.93 -18.66 -6.89
CA SER A 292 -2.04 -19.18 -6.11
C SER A 292 -1.91 -20.68 -5.83
N SER A 293 -2.56 -21.14 -4.77
CA SER A 293 -2.58 -22.56 -4.41
C SER A 293 -3.25 -23.43 -5.50
N HIS A 294 -2.70 -24.63 -5.69
CA HIS A 294 -3.33 -25.66 -6.48
C HIS A 294 -4.49 -26.30 -5.71
N ARG A 295 -4.24 -26.74 -4.49
CA ARG A 295 -5.23 -27.45 -3.64
C ARG A 295 -5.46 -26.78 -2.30
N GLU A 296 -4.43 -26.28 -1.63
CA GLU A 296 -4.45 -25.88 -0.22
C GLU A 296 -3.93 -24.46 0.03
N PRO A 297 -4.56 -23.74 0.98
CA PRO A 297 -5.63 -24.12 1.92
C PRO A 297 -7.00 -24.37 1.25
N TYR A 298 -7.21 -23.85 0.07
CA TYR A 298 -8.28 -24.15 -0.90
C TYR A 298 -7.82 -23.70 -2.30
N PRO A 299 -8.31 -24.33 -3.39
CA PRO A 299 -7.87 -23.98 -4.75
C PRO A 299 -8.01 -22.50 -5.06
N GLY A 300 -6.94 -21.89 -5.60
CA GLY A 300 -6.89 -20.48 -5.98
C GLY A 300 -6.65 -19.50 -4.82
N TRP A 301 -6.37 -19.98 -3.60
CA TRP A 301 -6.01 -19.05 -2.54
C TRP A 301 -4.72 -18.30 -2.86
N ILE A 302 -4.77 -16.98 -2.71
CA ILE A 302 -3.62 -16.10 -2.93
C ILE A 302 -3.79 -14.83 -2.11
N GLN A 303 -2.70 -14.29 -1.55
CA GLN A 303 -2.69 -13.08 -0.74
C GLN A 303 -1.96 -11.95 -1.47
N GLY A 304 -2.70 -10.88 -1.78
CA GLY A 304 -2.16 -9.74 -2.53
C GLY A 304 -2.10 -10.00 -4.04
N SER A 305 -1.57 -9.05 -4.82
CA SER A 305 -1.26 -9.21 -6.24
C SER A 305 0.20 -9.60 -6.33
N ARG A 306 0.49 -10.69 -6.99
CA ARG A 306 1.82 -11.31 -7.03
C ARG A 306 2.43 -11.17 -8.42
N MET A 307 3.63 -11.61 -8.57
CA MET A 307 4.57 -11.55 -9.69
C MET A 307 3.92 -11.42 -11.08
N ALA A 308 3.23 -12.45 -11.56
CA ALA A 308 2.60 -12.46 -12.88
C ALA A 308 1.21 -11.78 -12.90
N ASP A 309 0.50 -11.75 -11.75
CA ASP A 309 -0.86 -11.20 -11.64
C ASP A 309 -1.03 -9.79 -12.22
N PRO A 310 -0.15 -8.80 -11.92
CA PRO A 310 -0.30 -7.45 -12.47
C PRO A 310 -0.23 -7.42 -13.99
N ILE A 311 0.60 -8.26 -14.59
CA ILE A 311 0.77 -8.35 -16.05
C ILE A 311 -0.45 -9.02 -16.67
N ILE A 312 -0.88 -10.15 -16.12
CA ILE A 312 -2.09 -10.88 -16.53
C ILE A 312 -3.32 -9.95 -16.48
N MET A 313 -3.50 -9.25 -15.37
CA MET A 313 -4.63 -8.33 -15.21
C MET A 313 -4.53 -7.07 -16.08
N ALA A 314 -3.32 -6.58 -16.37
CA ALA A 314 -3.12 -5.48 -17.30
C ALA A 314 -3.43 -5.91 -18.76
N PHE A 315 -3.07 -7.12 -19.14
CA PHE A 315 -3.45 -7.73 -20.40
C PHE A 315 -4.99 -7.87 -20.52
N ALA A 316 -5.63 -8.51 -19.56
CA ALA A 316 -7.08 -8.68 -19.54
C ALA A 316 -7.88 -7.36 -19.62
N LYS A 317 -7.29 -6.26 -19.12
CA LYS A 317 -7.84 -4.90 -19.24
C LYS A 317 -7.47 -4.18 -20.53
N GLY A 318 -6.80 -4.84 -21.48
CA GLY A 318 -6.34 -4.24 -22.73
C GLY A 318 -5.29 -3.12 -22.56
N LEU A 319 -4.61 -3.06 -21.42
CA LEU A 319 -3.62 -2.03 -21.10
C LEU A 319 -2.24 -2.35 -21.69
N ILE A 320 -1.92 -3.64 -21.87
CA ILE A 320 -0.68 -4.14 -22.45
C ILE A 320 -1.02 -4.91 -23.71
N ARG A 321 -0.45 -4.50 -24.84
CA ARG A 321 -0.64 -5.14 -26.16
C ARG A 321 0.58 -5.89 -26.65
N GLU A 322 1.69 -5.80 -25.95
CA GLU A 322 2.94 -6.42 -26.30
C GLU A 322 3.66 -6.89 -25.04
N PHE A 323 4.25 -8.06 -25.16
CA PHE A 323 5.06 -8.62 -24.08
C PHE A 323 6.55 -8.38 -24.37
N PRO A 324 7.31 -7.89 -23.37
CA PRO A 324 8.71 -7.50 -23.58
C PRO A 324 9.70 -8.67 -23.52
N GLY A 325 9.25 -9.91 -23.68
CA GLY A 325 10.06 -11.11 -23.54
C GLY A 325 10.16 -11.96 -24.80
N ASP A 326 10.88 -13.07 -24.67
CA ASP A 326 10.96 -14.13 -25.66
C ASP A 326 9.80 -15.10 -25.43
N PRO A 327 8.93 -15.37 -26.42
CA PRO A 327 7.81 -16.28 -26.29
C PRO A 327 8.22 -17.72 -25.98
N ASP A 328 9.42 -18.12 -26.38
CA ASP A 328 9.93 -19.49 -26.23
C ASP A 328 10.74 -19.70 -24.92
N SER A 329 11.05 -18.60 -24.19
CA SER A 329 11.65 -18.69 -22.86
C SER A 329 10.69 -19.33 -21.85
N LEU A 330 11.26 -20.04 -20.87
CA LEU A 330 10.50 -20.64 -19.78
C LEU A 330 10.03 -19.58 -18.77
N VAL A 331 8.83 -19.75 -18.28
CA VAL A 331 8.33 -19.07 -17.08
C VAL A 331 8.23 -20.10 -15.96
N ASP A 332 9.04 -19.94 -14.95
CA ASP A 332 9.11 -20.89 -13.86
C ASP A 332 8.16 -20.47 -12.74
N MET A 333 7.02 -21.15 -12.63
CA MET A 333 5.96 -20.84 -11.69
C MET A 333 5.62 -22.07 -10.86
N VAL A 334 5.24 -21.87 -9.61
CA VAL A 334 4.82 -22.96 -8.71
C VAL A 334 3.64 -22.54 -7.84
N PRO A 335 2.70 -23.44 -7.57
CA PRO A 335 1.66 -23.21 -6.59
C PRO A 335 2.24 -23.08 -5.18
N ILE A 336 1.67 -22.19 -4.35
CA ILE A 336 2.18 -21.96 -2.99
C ILE A 336 2.15 -23.19 -2.11
N ASP A 337 1.14 -24.05 -2.24
CA ASP A 337 1.03 -25.28 -1.47
C ASP A 337 2.15 -26.28 -1.77
N HIS A 338 2.68 -26.32 -3.00
CA HIS A 338 3.88 -27.09 -3.31
C HIS A 338 5.09 -26.56 -2.54
N VAL A 339 5.24 -25.23 -2.46
CA VAL A 339 6.35 -24.60 -1.70
C VAL A 339 6.20 -24.83 -0.20
N VAL A 340 4.98 -24.75 0.34
CA VAL A 340 4.67 -25.05 1.74
C VAL A 340 5.04 -26.48 2.09
N ASN A 341 4.58 -27.44 1.29
CA ASN A 341 4.81 -28.86 1.52
C ASN A 341 6.29 -29.23 1.41
N ALA A 342 6.98 -28.72 0.40
CA ALA A 342 8.43 -28.90 0.27
C ALA A 342 9.20 -28.26 1.43
N THR A 343 8.76 -27.08 1.92
CA THR A 343 9.36 -26.44 3.10
C THR A 343 9.25 -27.32 4.33
N LEU A 344 8.07 -27.90 4.59
CA LEU A 344 7.86 -28.76 5.75
C LEU A 344 8.63 -30.09 5.61
N ALA A 345 8.65 -30.70 4.43
CA ALA A 345 9.44 -31.90 4.18
C ALA A 345 10.94 -31.65 4.37
N ALA A 346 11.46 -30.55 3.85
CA ALA A 346 12.87 -30.17 3.99
C ALA A 346 13.22 -29.79 5.44
N ALA A 347 12.34 -29.13 6.18
CA ALA A 347 12.54 -28.76 7.58
C ALA A 347 12.44 -29.94 8.58
N ALA A 348 11.93 -31.08 8.15
CA ALA A 348 11.96 -32.32 8.93
C ALA A 348 13.32 -33.01 8.92
N ARG A 349 14.20 -32.66 7.99
CA ARG A 349 15.57 -33.18 7.86
C ARG A 349 16.48 -32.57 8.91
N ARG A 350 17.62 -33.20 9.15
CA ARG A 350 18.69 -32.65 10.01
C ARG A 350 20.06 -33.01 9.40
N PRO A 351 20.41 -32.36 8.27
CA PRO A 351 21.61 -32.72 7.54
C PRO A 351 22.88 -32.27 8.29
N GLU A 352 23.96 -33.01 8.15
CA GLU A 352 25.31 -32.63 8.61
C GLU A 352 25.89 -31.56 7.67
N ASP A 353 25.80 -31.79 6.35
CA ASP A 353 26.19 -30.85 5.31
C ASP A 353 25.00 -30.03 4.84
N PRO A 354 25.20 -28.77 4.42
CA PRO A 354 24.12 -27.92 3.93
C PRO A 354 23.39 -28.54 2.73
N GLU A 355 22.08 -28.66 2.83
CA GLU A 355 21.23 -29.11 1.75
C GLU A 355 20.52 -27.95 1.06
N VAL A 356 20.40 -28.07 -0.28
CA VAL A 356 19.68 -27.10 -1.11
C VAL A 356 18.59 -27.81 -1.88
N PHE A 357 17.37 -27.25 -1.84
CA PHE A 357 16.21 -27.73 -2.57
C PHE A 357 15.64 -26.60 -3.43
N GLN A 358 15.23 -26.88 -4.66
CA GLN A 358 14.58 -25.94 -5.55
C GLN A 358 13.15 -26.36 -5.82
N VAL A 359 12.19 -25.48 -5.51
CA VAL A 359 10.78 -25.72 -5.83
C VAL A 359 10.47 -24.89 -7.09
N ALA A 360 10.56 -25.56 -8.22
CA ALA A 360 10.51 -24.97 -9.55
C ALA A 360 9.76 -25.90 -10.52
N SER A 361 9.49 -25.46 -11.74
CA SER A 361 8.76 -26.27 -12.73
C SER A 361 9.54 -26.52 -14.01
N GLY A 362 10.50 -25.65 -14.33
CA GLY A 362 11.08 -25.54 -15.67
C GLY A 362 11.81 -26.77 -16.18
N ASP A 363 12.33 -27.66 -15.32
CA ASP A 363 13.03 -28.87 -15.73
C ASP A 363 12.09 -30.10 -15.90
N ARG A 364 11.06 -30.21 -15.06
CA ARG A 364 10.20 -31.43 -15.03
C ARG A 364 8.78 -31.19 -15.57
N ASN A 365 8.30 -29.96 -15.55
CA ASN A 365 6.99 -29.57 -16.09
C ASN A 365 7.09 -28.15 -16.69
N PRO A 366 7.80 -27.98 -17.82
CA PRO A 366 8.09 -26.68 -18.40
C PRO A 366 6.81 -25.97 -18.87
N LEU A 367 6.76 -24.65 -18.66
CA LEU A 367 5.75 -23.75 -19.20
C LEU A 367 6.47 -22.61 -19.95
N ARG A 368 6.12 -22.38 -21.22
CA ARG A 368 6.66 -21.28 -22.00
C ARG A 368 5.78 -20.03 -21.92
N TYR A 369 6.34 -18.84 -22.12
CA TYR A 369 5.57 -17.60 -22.14
C TYR A 369 4.47 -17.60 -23.19
N ARG A 370 4.69 -18.24 -24.35
CA ARG A 370 3.69 -18.43 -25.39
C ARG A 370 2.48 -19.25 -24.86
N GLU A 371 2.74 -20.36 -24.22
CA GLU A 371 1.70 -21.24 -23.66
C GLU A 371 0.93 -20.55 -22.53
N LEU A 372 1.64 -19.86 -21.62
CA LEU A 372 1.00 -19.05 -20.58
C LEU A 372 0.08 -18.01 -21.21
N TYR A 373 0.57 -17.28 -22.25
CA TYR A 373 -0.23 -16.31 -22.96
C TYR A 373 -1.48 -16.93 -23.59
N GLU A 374 -1.35 -18.06 -24.26
CA GLU A 374 -2.47 -18.77 -24.88
C GLU A 374 -3.53 -19.17 -23.87
N HIS A 375 -3.14 -19.78 -22.75
CA HIS A 375 -4.07 -20.12 -21.67
C HIS A 375 -4.77 -18.89 -21.07
N VAL A 376 -4.04 -17.81 -20.85
CA VAL A 376 -4.62 -16.55 -20.34
C VAL A 376 -5.56 -15.93 -21.35
N ARG A 377 -5.21 -15.93 -22.64
CA ARG A 377 -6.04 -15.38 -23.73
C ARG A 377 -7.32 -16.17 -23.90
N GLU A 378 -7.24 -17.50 -23.99
CA GLU A 378 -8.40 -18.40 -24.08
C GLU A 378 -9.39 -18.12 -22.93
N TYR A 379 -8.90 -18.10 -21.70
CA TYR A 379 -9.73 -17.84 -20.53
C TYR A 379 -10.47 -16.49 -20.62
N PHE A 380 -9.79 -15.41 -21.00
CA PHE A 380 -10.42 -14.08 -21.08
C PHE A 380 -11.27 -13.86 -22.33
N LEU A 381 -11.10 -14.65 -23.38
CA LEU A 381 -12.06 -14.68 -24.49
C LEU A 381 -13.40 -15.28 -24.06
N GLU A 382 -13.39 -16.33 -23.24
CA GLU A 382 -14.60 -16.94 -22.69
C GLU A 382 -15.17 -16.14 -21.49
N ASN A 383 -14.30 -15.51 -20.69
CA ASN A 383 -14.63 -14.79 -19.46
C ASN A 383 -14.15 -13.32 -19.50
N PRO A 384 -14.64 -12.49 -20.45
CA PRO A 384 -14.13 -11.14 -20.64
C PRO A 384 -14.41 -10.24 -19.44
N LEU A 385 -13.43 -9.45 -19.04
CA LEU A 385 -13.63 -8.39 -18.07
C LEU A 385 -14.58 -7.34 -18.67
N ARG A 386 -15.33 -6.66 -17.81
CA ARG A 386 -16.26 -5.60 -18.23
C ARG A 386 -15.78 -4.22 -17.82
N ASP A 387 -16.00 -3.24 -18.69
CA ASP A 387 -15.73 -1.83 -18.38
C ASP A 387 -16.77 -1.26 -17.38
N SER A 388 -16.61 0.01 -16.99
CA SER A 388 -17.56 0.69 -16.09
C SER A 388 -18.98 0.83 -16.66
N GLY A 389 -19.17 0.64 -17.96
CA GLY A 389 -20.45 0.61 -18.65
C GLY A 389 -21.01 -0.79 -18.86
N GLY A 390 -20.38 -1.83 -18.27
CA GLY A 390 -20.81 -3.23 -18.38
C GLY A 390 -20.46 -3.90 -19.71
N ARG A 391 -19.75 -3.24 -20.63
CA ARG A 391 -19.36 -3.80 -21.93
C ARG A 391 -18.12 -4.66 -21.81
N PRO A 392 -18.03 -5.80 -22.52
CA PRO A 392 -16.83 -6.62 -22.50
C PRO A 392 -15.62 -5.85 -23.03
N ILE A 393 -14.49 -5.97 -22.32
CA ILE A 393 -13.21 -5.39 -22.75
C ILE A 393 -12.62 -6.35 -23.79
N PRO A 394 -12.29 -5.87 -25.01
CA PRO A 394 -11.65 -6.70 -26.02
C PRO A 394 -10.29 -7.22 -25.54
N VAL A 395 -10.07 -8.52 -25.66
CA VAL A 395 -8.79 -9.16 -25.32
C VAL A 395 -7.82 -8.94 -26.49
N PRO A 396 -6.69 -8.24 -26.27
CA PRO A 396 -5.76 -7.97 -27.37
C PRO A 396 -4.98 -9.23 -27.78
N GLU A 397 -4.47 -9.25 -28.99
CA GLU A 397 -3.40 -10.15 -29.35
C GLU A 397 -2.06 -9.56 -28.92
N TRP A 398 -1.20 -10.39 -28.33
CA TRP A 398 0.15 -9.95 -27.98
C TRP A 398 1.11 -10.14 -29.14
N GLY A 399 1.82 -9.07 -29.46
CA GLY A 399 3.07 -9.17 -30.19
C GLY A 399 4.24 -9.44 -29.24
N PHE A 400 5.26 -10.11 -29.75
CA PHE A 400 6.51 -10.38 -29.03
C PHE A 400 7.70 -9.72 -29.75
N PRO A 401 7.76 -8.35 -29.79
CA PRO A 401 8.80 -7.64 -30.55
C PRO A 401 10.15 -7.63 -29.81
N GLY A 402 10.23 -8.23 -28.65
CA GLY A 402 11.38 -8.24 -27.78
C GLY A 402 11.52 -6.96 -26.93
N ARG A 403 12.20 -7.09 -25.78
CA ARG A 403 12.31 -6.04 -24.76
C ARG A 403 12.84 -4.71 -25.29
N ARG A 404 13.92 -4.73 -26.06
CA ARG A 404 14.55 -3.49 -26.59
C ARG A 404 13.61 -2.69 -27.50
N ALA A 405 12.81 -3.37 -28.30
CA ALA A 405 11.85 -2.71 -29.20
C ALA A 405 10.69 -2.10 -28.41
N VAL A 406 10.13 -2.84 -27.44
CA VAL A 406 9.06 -2.35 -26.52
C VAL A 406 9.55 -1.12 -25.74
N GLU A 407 10.73 -1.17 -25.12
CA GLU A 407 11.26 -0.06 -24.34
C GLU A 407 11.52 1.19 -25.19
N ARG A 408 12.07 1.03 -26.41
CA ARG A 408 12.29 2.17 -27.33
C ARG A 408 10.99 2.84 -27.70
N ARG A 409 9.97 2.06 -28.06
CA ARG A 409 8.66 2.59 -28.43
C ARG A 409 7.97 3.27 -27.26
N LEU A 410 7.95 2.66 -26.05
CA LEU A 410 7.36 3.27 -24.86
C LEU A 410 8.05 4.58 -24.47
N LYS A 411 9.38 4.66 -24.61
CA LYS A 411 10.13 5.91 -24.38
C LYS A 411 9.75 6.99 -25.40
N ALA A 412 9.62 6.64 -26.67
CA ALA A 412 9.18 7.58 -27.72
C ALA A 412 7.72 8.04 -27.47
N GLU A 413 6.81 7.12 -27.10
CA GLU A 413 5.44 7.44 -26.72
C GLU A 413 5.39 8.42 -25.52
N LEU A 414 6.16 8.16 -24.48
CA LEU A 414 6.26 9.05 -23.31
C LEU A 414 6.80 10.44 -23.69
N ALA A 415 7.82 10.51 -24.56
CA ALA A 415 8.33 11.78 -25.04
C ALA A 415 7.24 12.58 -25.77
N GLY A 416 6.49 11.92 -26.67
CA GLY A 416 5.36 12.54 -27.39
C GLY A 416 4.23 12.98 -26.42
N LEU A 417 3.88 12.15 -25.45
CA LEU A 417 2.85 12.47 -24.46
C LEU A 417 3.28 13.64 -23.55
N ASN A 418 4.55 13.74 -23.18
CA ASN A 418 5.10 14.89 -22.42
C ASN A 418 4.98 16.19 -23.24
N VAL A 419 5.28 16.16 -24.55
CA VAL A 419 5.10 17.32 -25.42
C VAL A 419 3.61 17.68 -25.53
N ALA A 420 2.76 16.68 -25.79
CA ALA A 420 1.29 16.87 -25.83
C ALA A 420 0.75 17.44 -24.54
N GLY A 421 1.21 16.95 -23.37
CA GLY A 421 0.86 17.47 -22.05
C GLY A 421 1.22 18.96 -21.88
N LYS A 422 2.44 19.35 -22.30
CA LYS A 422 2.88 20.76 -22.28
C LYS A 422 2.06 21.65 -23.20
N VAL A 423 1.67 21.16 -24.38
CA VAL A 423 0.82 21.91 -25.32
C VAL A 423 -0.59 22.07 -24.74
N VAL A 424 -1.18 20.97 -24.27
CA VAL A 424 -2.55 20.97 -23.72
C VAL A 424 -2.64 21.79 -22.42
N SER A 425 -1.56 21.87 -21.61
CA SER A 425 -1.53 22.72 -20.42
C SER A 425 -1.58 24.23 -20.73
N ARG A 426 -1.19 24.64 -21.94
CA ARG A 426 -1.21 26.04 -22.40
C ARG A 426 -2.53 26.45 -23.07
N LEU A 427 -3.42 25.49 -23.36
CA LEU A 427 -4.70 25.78 -23.97
C LEU A 427 -5.68 26.39 -22.94
N PRO A 428 -6.56 27.31 -23.35
CA PRO A 428 -7.59 27.89 -22.49
C PRO A 428 -8.49 26.80 -21.89
N GLU A 429 -8.94 26.99 -20.65
CA GLU A 429 -9.77 26.01 -19.96
C GLU A 429 -11.15 25.85 -20.63
N GLY A 430 -11.48 24.61 -21.02
CA GLY A 430 -12.77 24.25 -21.59
C GLY A 430 -13.02 22.75 -21.43
N HIS A 431 -14.27 22.31 -21.56
CA HIS A 431 -14.66 20.90 -21.40
C HIS A 431 -13.84 19.95 -22.29
N MET A 432 -13.59 20.35 -23.52
CA MET A 432 -12.83 19.57 -24.53
C MET A 432 -11.34 19.48 -24.12
N VAL A 433 -10.77 20.57 -23.58
CA VAL A 433 -9.38 20.60 -23.10
C VAL A 433 -9.22 19.77 -21.82
N ALA A 434 -10.20 19.79 -20.93
CA ALA A 434 -10.20 18.95 -19.71
C ALA A 434 -10.27 17.46 -20.07
N ASP A 435 -11.10 17.06 -21.03
CA ASP A 435 -11.14 15.67 -21.51
C ASP A 435 -9.83 15.27 -22.18
N LEU A 436 -9.25 16.14 -23.02
CA LEU A 436 -7.95 15.91 -23.66
C LEU A 436 -6.81 15.76 -22.63
N ARG A 437 -6.76 16.63 -21.62
CA ARG A 437 -5.83 16.50 -20.48
C ARG A 437 -6.00 15.14 -19.77
N GLY A 438 -7.24 14.75 -19.49
CA GLY A 438 -7.54 13.44 -18.90
C GLY A 438 -7.10 12.27 -19.78
N ARG A 439 -7.26 12.35 -21.10
CA ARG A 439 -6.81 11.33 -22.06
C ARG A 439 -5.27 11.23 -22.09
N VAL A 440 -4.57 12.35 -22.18
CA VAL A 440 -3.10 12.41 -22.17
C VAL A 440 -2.56 11.85 -20.85
N ALA A 441 -3.09 12.27 -19.70
CA ALA A 441 -2.65 11.77 -18.39
C ALA A 441 -2.89 10.25 -18.24
N ARG A 442 -4.02 9.73 -18.73
CA ARG A 442 -4.30 8.28 -18.72
C ARG A 442 -3.34 7.52 -19.64
N ALA A 443 -3.02 8.06 -20.82
CA ALA A 443 -2.06 7.45 -21.75
C ALA A 443 -0.64 7.45 -21.16
N GLU A 444 -0.21 8.57 -20.58
CA GLU A 444 1.08 8.68 -19.90
C GLU A 444 1.22 7.68 -18.73
N LYS A 445 0.19 7.58 -17.90
CA LYS A 445 0.16 6.60 -16.80
C LYS A 445 0.28 5.16 -17.31
N ARG A 446 -0.41 4.82 -18.40
CA ARG A 446 -0.29 3.49 -19.04
C ARG A 446 1.12 3.23 -19.57
N ALA A 447 1.68 4.16 -20.33
CA ALA A 447 3.00 4.02 -20.91
C ALA A 447 4.09 3.91 -19.83
N ARG A 448 4.02 4.71 -18.75
CA ARG A 448 4.92 4.61 -17.59
C ARG A 448 4.81 3.26 -16.90
N MET A 449 3.59 2.75 -16.70
CA MET A 449 3.35 1.45 -16.07
C MET A 449 3.87 0.31 -16.95
N SER A 450 3.64 0.36 -18.26
CA SER A 450 4.17 -0.64 -19.20
C SER A 450 5.70 -0.63 -19.25
N LEU A 451 6.31 0.56 -19.23
CA LEU A 451 7.77 0.70 -19.17
C LEU A 451 8.34 0.17 -17.83
N TYR A 452 7.66 0.44 -16.72
CA TYR A 452 8.03 -0.10 -15.41
C TYR A 452 8.00 -1.64 -15.41
N TYR A 453 6.92 -2.25 -15.90
CA TYR A 453 6.82 -3.71 -15.99
C TYR A 453 7.88 -4.30 -16.96
N SER A 454 8.13 -3.66 -18.08
CA SER A 454 9.21 -4.08 -18.99
C SER A 454 10.58 -4.08 -18.33
N ARG A 455 10.87 -3.11 -17.48
CA ARG A 455 12.16 -3.01 -16.77
C ARG A 455 12.32 -4.03 -15.66
N ILE A 456 11.24 -4.30 -14.92
CA ILE A 456 11.26 -5.21 -13.76
C ILE A 456 11.20 -6.67 -14.23
N TYR A 457 10.25 -7.00 -15.10
CA TYR A 457 9.98 -8.40 -15.48
C TYR A 457 10.67 -8.81 -16.80
N GLY A 458 11.02 -7.84 -17.65
CA GLY A 458 11.70 -8.12 -18.91
C GLY A 458 13.01 -8.91 -18.80
N PRO A 459 13.87 -8.70 -17.80
CA PRO A 459 15.03 -9.56 -17.58
C PRO A 459 14.70 -11.03 -17.34
N TYR A 460 13.61 -11.30 -16.60
CA TYR A 460 13.17 -12.65 -16.28
C TYR A 460 12.51 -13.36 -17.46
N SER A 461 11.87 -12.63 -18.37
CA SER A 461 11.24 -13.17 -19.57
C SER A 461 12.21 -13.46 -20.72
N ALA A 462 13.51 -13.34 -20.48
CA ALA A 462 14.56 -13.65 -21.42
C ALA A 462 15.71 -14.44 -20.76
N MET A 463 15.40 -15.14 -19.66
CA MET A 463 16.37 -15.99 -18.97
C MET A 463 16.58 -17.29 -19.77
N ASP A 464 17.83 -17.71 -19.80
CA ASP A 464 18.28 -18.94 -20.43
C ASP A 464 18.69 -20.00 -19.38
N SER A 465 18.11 -19.88 -18.17
CA SER A 465 18.35 -20.79 -17.04
C SER A 465 17.14 -21.65 -16.79
N THR A 466 17.37 -22.92 -16.51
CA THR A 466 16.41 -23.88 -16.00
C THR A 466 16.84 -24.30 -14.60
N PHE A 467 15.91 -24.41 -13.66
CA PHE A 467 16.20 -24.79 -12.28
C PHE A 467 16.01 -26.29 -12.09
N SER A 468 17.06 -27.00 -11.69
CA SER A 468 16.96 -28.44 -11.37
C SER A 468 16.10 -28.65 -10.14
N THR A 469 15.21 -29.64 -10.18
CA THR A 469 14.40 -30.07 -9.05
C THR A 469 14.62 -31.56 -8.71
N ALA A 470 15.76 -32.11 -9.10
CA ALA A 470 16.07 -33.52 -8.91
C ALA A 470 16.06 -33.92 -7.43
N ARG A 471 16.77 -33.16 -6.57
CA ARG A 471 16.80 -33.41 -5.12
C ARG A 471 15.44 -33.18 -4.45
N THR A 472 14.71 -32.16 -4.90
CA THR A 472 13.35 -31.91 -4.43
C THR A 472 12.40 -33.03 -4.82
N ALA A 473 12.56 -33.62 -6.01
CA ALA A 473 11.82 -34.82 -6.41
C ALA A 473 12.17 -36.03 -5.56
N GLU A 474 13.46 -36.30 -5.35
CA GLU A 474 13.94 -37.34 -4.44
C GLU A 474 13.37 -37.16 -3.02
N LEU A 475 13.32 -35.90 -2.52
CA LEU A 475 12.71 -35.59 -1.23
C LEU A 475 11.22 -35.97 -1.21
N SER A 476 10.48 -35.72 -2.29
CA SER A 476 9.07 -36.09 -2.43
C SER A 476 8.89 -37.61 -2.50
N GLU A 477 9.73 -38.30 -3.28
CA GLU A 477 9.67 -39.73 -3.47
C GLU A 477 10.05 -40.52 -2.21
N ALA A 478 10.93 -39.96 -1.37
CA ALA A 478 11.31 -40.54 -0.09
C ALA A 478 10.21 -40.48 0.98
N LEU A 479 9.17 -39.67 0.80
CA LEU A 479 8.04 -39.61 1.72
C LEU A 479 7.19 -40.92 1.59
N PRO A 480 6.64 -41.44 2.71
CA PRO A 480 5.64 -42.47 2.67
C PRO A 480 4.42 -42.08 1.81
N PRO A 481 3.70 -43.06 1.23
CA PRO A 481 2.54 -42.77 0.37
C PRO A 481 1.50 -41.84 1.02
N GLU A 482 1.21 -42.06 2.29
CA GLU A 482 0.26 -41.23 3.07
C GLU A 482 0.75 -39.77 3.21
N ASP A 483 2.06 -39.58 3.46
CA ASP A 483 2.64 -38.25 3.52
C ASP A 483 2.69 -37.57 2.15
N ARG A 484 2.91 -38.32 1.07
CA ARG A 484 2.84 -37.77 -0.31
C ARG A 484 1.43 -37.29 -0.68
N GLU A 485 0.39 -37.94 -0.15
CA GLU A 485 -0.99 -37.51 -0.33
C GLU A 485 -1.31 -36.24 0.49
N GLU A 486 -0.89 -36.20 1.76
CA GLU A 486 -1.15 -35.05 2.64
C GLU A 486 -0.24 -33.83 2.33
N PHE A 487 0.99 -34.07 1.87
CA PHE A 487 1.97 -33.01 1.55
C PHE A 487 2.46 -33.12 0.09
N PRO A 488 1.57 -33.01 -0.92
CA PRO A 488 1.97 -33.14 -2.32
C PRO A 488 2.78 -31.93 -2.79
N PHE A 489 3.93 -32.18 -3.45
CA PHE A 489 4.74 -31.15 -4.11
C PHE A 489 5.46 -31.63 -5.37
N ASP A 490 5.03 -32.74 -5.95
CA ASP A 490 5.50 -33.19 -7.26
C ASP A 490 4.85 -32.33 -8.35
N ILE A 491 5.67 -31.48 -8.98
CA ILE A 491 5.22 -30.53 -10.00
C ILE A 491 4.73 -31.22 -11.29
N THR A 492 5.13 -32.50 -11.54
CA THR A 492 4.71 -33.23 -12.74
C THR A 492 3.22 -33.57 -12.72
N GLN A 493 2.59 -33.55 -11.55
CA GLN A 493 1.15 -33.80 -11.38
C GLN A 493 0.29 -32.57 -11.70
N LEU A 494 0.90 -31.41 -11.97
CA LEU A 494 0.17 -30.17 -12.27
C LEU A 494 -0.13 -30.07 -13.76
N SER A 495 -1.42 -29.98 -14.11
CA SER A 495 -1.87 -29.58 -15.45
C SER A 495 -1.89 -28.05 -15.50
N TRP A 496 -1.06 -27.44 -16.36
CA TRP A 496 -1.02 -25.97 -16.51
C TRP A 496 -2.36 -25.39 -16.92
N ARG A 497 -3.03 -26.03 -17.88
CA ARG A 497 -4.34 -25.57 -18.34
C ARG A 497 -5.38 -25.58 -17.23
N ASP A 498 -5.50 -26.70 -16.53
CA ASP A 498 -6.53 -26.86 -15.49
C ASP A 498 -6.27 -25.94 -14.29
N TRP A 499 -5.00 -25.80 -13.90
CA TRP A 499 -4.67 -24.90 -12.80
C TRP A 499 -4.84 -23.43 -13.20
N LEU A 500 -4.34 -23.01 -14.36
CA LEU A 500 -4.45 -21.62 -14.81
C LEU A 500 -5.91 -21.24 -15.05
N GLN A 501 -6.63 -21.99 -15.90
CA GLN A 501 -7.99 -21.63 -16.32
C GLN A 501 -9.06 -22.02 -15.30
N GLY A 502 -8.89 -23.13 -14.58
CA GLY A 502 -9.84 -23.61 -13.59
C GLY A 502 -9.66 -23.04 -12.18
N THR A 503 -8.47 -22.55 -11.84
CA THR A 503 -8.14 -22.19 -10.47
C THR A 503 -7.54 -20.78 -10.34
N HIS A 504 -6.42 -20.51 -10.99
CA HIS A 504 -5.66 -19.28 -10.80
C HIS A 504 -6.35 -18.05 -11.38
N LEU A 505 -6.73 -18.07 -12.65
CA LEU A 505 -7.39 -16.94 -13.33
C LEU A 505 -8.77 -16.62 -12.76
N PRO A 506 -9.64 -17.61 -12.44
CA PRO A 506 -10.86 -17.36 -11.67
C PRO A 506 -10.61 -16.66 -10.35
N ALA A 507 -9.59 -17.08 -9.58
CA ALA A 507 -9.24 -16.45 -8.31
C ALA A 507 -8.80 -14.99 -8.45
N LEU A 508 -8.16 -14.61 -9.56
CA LEU A 508 -7.78 -13.21 -9.84
C LEU A 508 -8.99 -12.34 -10.20
N THR A 509 -9.97 -12.89 -10.90
CA THR A 509 -11.12 -12.14 -11.43
C THR A 509 -12.27 -12.04 -10.43
N THR A 510 -12.49 -13.05 -9.58
CA THR A 510 -13.57 -13.08 -8.56
C THR A 510 -13.21 -12.32 -7.28
N ARG A 511 -11.96 -11.87 -7.13
CA ARG A 511 -11.56 -11.08 -5.95
C ARG A 511 -12.45 -9.86 -5.79
N PRO A 512 -13.09 -9.68 -4.62
CA PRO A 512 -13.76 -8.42 -4.33
C PRO A 512 -12.72 -7.29 -4.45
N SER A 513 -13.07 -6.22 -5.17
CA SER A 513 -12.18 -5.08 -5.34
C SER A 513 -11.64 -4.66 -3.96
N ARG A 514 -10.42 -4.09 -3.91
CA ARG A 514 -9.79 -3.62 -2.65
C ARG A 514 -10.74 -2.77 -1.80
N LYS A 515 -11.73 -2.11 -2.43
CA LYS A 515 -12.83 -1.38 -1.80
C LYS A 515 -13.84 -2.32 -1.09
N LYS A 516 -14.20 -3.48 -1.69
CA LYS A 516 -15.12 -4.46 -1.06
C LYS A 516 -14.45 -5.27 0.05
N ARG A 517 -13.15 -5.61 -0.10
CA ARG A 517 -12.39 -6.32 0.94
C ARG A 517 -12.11 -5.44 2.18
N LYS A 518 -11.89 -4.13 1.97
CA LYS A 518 -11.84 -3.16 3.08
C LYS A 518 -13.18 -3.05 3.83
N LYS A 519 -14.31 -3.37 3.18
CA LYS A 519 -15.64 -3.33 3.80
C LYS A 519 -15.92 -4.59 4.65
N ALA A 520 -15.38 -5.75 4.30
CA ALA A 520 -15.60 -7.01 5.01
C ALA A 520 -14.70 -7.22 6.26
N VAL A 521 -13.54 -6.52 6.33
CA VAL A 521 -12.59 -6.63 7.46
C VAL A 521 -12.83 -5.56 8.55
N ALA A 522 -13.79 -4.63 8.32
CA ALA A 522 -14.03 -3.46 9.16
C ALA A 522 -15.17 -3.63 10.18
N GLU A 523 -15.40 -4.84 10.69
CA GLU A 523 -16.41 -5.07 11.75
C GLU A 523 -15.87 -4.94 13.18
N GLU A 524 -14.69 -4.36 13.41
CA GLU A 524 -14.22 -4.05 14.77
C GLU A 524 -13.67 -2.63 14.91
N VAL A 525 -14.38 -1.85 15.73
CA VAL A 525 -13.92 -0.85 16.69
C VAL A 525 -13.22 0.39 16.10
N GLY A 526 -14.02 1.26 15.52
CA GLY A 526 -13.71 2.70 15.39
C GLY A 526 -14.98 3.51 15.65
N GLU A 527 -14.88 4.67 16.34
CA GLU A 527 -16.01 5.58 16.53
C GLU A 527 -16.52 6.06 15.15
N VAL A 528 -17.84 6.07 14.94
CA VAL A 528 -18.45 6.57 13.70
C VAL A 528 -18.66 8.07 13.85
N ALA A 529 -18.24 8.87 12.85
CA ALA A 529 -18.49 10.31 12.83
C ALA A 529 -19.47 10.70 11.71
N ALA A 530 -20.21 11.79 11.97
CA ALA A 530 -20.97 12.51 10.98
C ALA A 530 -20.38 13.90 10.79
N ILE A 531 -19.77 14.12 9.64
CA ILE A 531 -19.03 15.32 9.31
C ILE A 531 -19.94 16.23 8.47
N PHE A 532 -20.15 17.45 8.93
CA PHE A 532 -20.97 18.44 8.25
C PHE A 532 -20.13 19.63 7.79
N ASP A 533 -20.20 19.93 6.49
CA ASP A 533 -19.84 21.27 6.04
C ASP A 533 -20.85 22.29 6.60
N VAL A 534 -20.43 23.54 6.79
CA VAL A 534 -21.27 24.56 7.42
C VAL A 534 -21.90 25.48 6.38
N ASP A 535 -21.08 26.11 5.55
CA ASP A 535 -21.55 27.15 4.60
C ASP A 535 -22.23 26.52 3.38
N GLY A 536 -23.53 26.78 3.21
CA GLY A 536 -24.35 26.16 2.14
C GLY A 536 -24.96 24.82 2.53
N THR A 537 -24.39 24.13 3.51
CA THR A 537 -24.84 22.81 3.98
C THR A 537 -25.62 22.87 5.29
N LEU A 538 -25.01 23.28 6.39
CA LEU A 538 -25.70 23.45 7.68
C LEU A 538 -26.46 24.77 7.72
N VAL A 539 -25.83 25.84 7.23
CA VAL A 539 -26.34 27.22 7.21
C VAL A 539 -26.44 27.72 5.79
N GLY A 540 -27.60 28.17 5.36
CA GLY A 540 -27.85 28.75 4.03
C GLY A 540 -27.24 30.13 3.88
N SER A 541 -25.92 30.27 4.11
CA SER A 541 -25.14 31.49 3.98
C SER A 541 -23.78 31.19 3.33
N ASN A 542 -22.99 32.21 3.11
CA ASN A 542 -21.61 32.13 2.68
C ASN A 542 -20.74 33.17 3.39
N VAL A 543 -19.42 32.96 3.39
CA VAL A 543 -18.46 33.82 4.11
C VAL A 543 -18.52 35.29 3.73
N VAL A 544 -18.91 35.60 2.48
CA VAL A 544 -19.04 36.98 2.00
C VAL A 544 -20.23 37.69 2.63
N SER A 545 -21.40 37.05 2.64
CA SER A 545 -22.61 37.58 3.24
C SER A 545 -22.47 37.73 4.78
N TYR A 546 -21.74 36.81 5.38
CA TYR A 546 -21.40 36.84 6.81
C TYR A 546 -20.53 38.07 7.14
N TYR A 547 -19.42 38.24 6.42
CA TYR A 547 -18.54 39.39 6.58
C TYR A 547 -19.30 40.73 6.38
N ALA A 548 -20.12 40.82 5.34
CA ALA A 548 -20.91 42.02 5.05
C ALA A 548 -21.86 42.33 6.22
N TRP A 549 -22.52 41.34 6.80
CA TRP A 549 -23.41 41.53 7.95
C TRP A 549 -22.63 42.04 9.17
N LEU A 550 -21.48 41.45 9.51
CA LEU A 550 -20.63 41.89 10.63
C LEU A 550 -20.15 43.29 10.42
N LYS A 551 -19.66 43.65 9.23
CA LYS A 551 -19.12 44.97 8.90
C LYS A 551 -20.18 46.04 8.97
N MET A 552 -21.39 45.79 8.52
CA MET A 552 -22.51 46.71 8.67
C MET A 552 -22.92 46.97 10.15
N ARG A 553 -22.73 45.99 11.02
CA ARG A 553 -22.98 46.17 12.46
C ARG A 553 -21.89 46.95 13.17
N GLU A 554 -20.65 46.80 12.71
CA GLU A 554 -19.49 47.51 13.22
C GLU A 554 -19.56 49.04 12.93
N MET A 555 -20.15 49.40 11.77
CA MET A 555 -20.16 50.77 11.28
C MET A 555 -21.38 51.57 11.67
N PRO A 556 -21.21 52.91 11.87
CA PRO A 556 -22.37 53.83 12.01
C PRO A 556 -23.31 53.75 10.80
N PRO A 557 -24.63 53.89 11.00
CA PRO A 557 -25.60 53.78 9.90
C PRO A 557 -25.32 54.69 8.70
N ALA A 558 -24.79 55.89 8.94
CA ALA A 558 -24.45 56.86 7.89
C ALA A 558 -23.29 56.40 6.97
N ALA A 559 -22.38 55.57 7.47
CA ALA A 559 -21.23 55.08 6.70
C ALA A 559 -21.56 53.82 5.84
N ARG A 560 -22.65 53.14 6.12
CA ARG A 560 -23.03 51.90 5.46
C ARG A 560 -23.21 52.04 3.95
N PRO A 561 -23.93 53.04 3.40
CA PRO A 561 -24.10 53.16 1.95
C PRO A 561 -22.77 53.33 1.20
N LEU A 562 -21.86 54.15 1.76
CA LEU A 562 -20.55 54.38 1.18
C LEU A 562 -19.70 53.12 1.16
N TRP A 563 -19.72 52.35 2.25
CA TRP A 563 -19.01 51.07 2.32
C TRP A 563 -19.57 50.04 1.34
N VAL A 564 -20.90 49.95 1.21
CA VAL A 564 -21.54 49.03 0.24
C VAL A 564 -21.12 49.40 -1.19
N ALA A 565 -21.13 50.68 -1.54
CA ALA A 565 -20.67 51.15 -2.84
C ALA A 565 -19.20 50.81 -3.12
N ALA A 566 -18.33 50.86 -2.11
CA ALA A 566 -16.92 50.48 -2.22
C ALA A 566 -16.66 48.96 -2.24
N PHE A 567 -17.55 48.19 -1.61
CA PHE A 567 -17.40 46.75 -1.52
C PHE A 567 -18.01 45.96 -2.69
N LEU A 568 -19.13 46.43 -3.23
CA LEU A 568 -19.82 45.84 -4.37
C LEU A 568 -18.92 45.54 -5.59
N PRO A 569 -18.03 46.46 -6.02
CA PRO A 569 -17.12 46.16 -7.15
C PRO A 569 -16.10 45.05 -6.89
N LYS A 570 -15.85 44.68 -5.63
CA LYS A 570 -14.95 43.58 -5.27
C LYS A 570 -15.60 42.19 -5.39
N ILE A 571 -16.93 42.12 -5.43
CA ILE A 571 -17.67 40.85 -5.48
C ILE A 571 -17.35 40.03 -6.74
N PRO A 572 -17.34 40.60 -7.97
CA PRO A 572 -16.95 39.87 -9.16
C PRO A 572 -15.53 39.30 -9.10
N TYR A 573 -14.60 40.08 -8.52
CA TYR A 573 -13.22 39.61 -8.31
C TYR A 573 -13.17 38.39 -7.38
N TYR A 574 -13.85 38.44 -6.23
CA TYR A 574 -13.92 37.31 -5.31
C TYR A 574 -14.62 36.10 -5.93
N TRP A 575 -15.67 36.31 -6.72
CA TRP A 575 -16.35 35.24 -7.43
C TRP A 575 -15.47 34.59 -8.49
N ALA A 576 -14.65 35.37 -9.22
CA ALA A 576 -13.69 34.84 -10.18
C ALA A 576 -12.61 34.00 -9.47
N LEU A 577 -12.06 34.49 -8.34
CA LEU A 577 -11.10 33.74 -7.54
C LEU A 577 -11.68 32.42 -7.02
N ASP A 578 -12.93 32.41 -6.55
CA ASP A 578 -13.61 31.21 -6.06
C ASP A 578 -13.79 30.16 -7.16
N LYS A 579 -14.06 30.59 -8.39
CA LYS A 579 -14.12 29.68 -9.55
C LYS A 579 -12.79 29.09 -9.94
N VAL A 580 -11.68 29.80 -9.71
CA VAL A 580 -10.34 29.31 -10.00
C VAL A 580 -9.85 28.40 -8.87
N SER A 581 -9.97 28.85 -7.61
CA SER A 581 -9.54 28.09 -6.45
C SER A 581 -10.13 28.65 -5.16
N ARG A 582 -10.88 27.83 -4.42
CA ARG A 582 -11.42 28.17 -3.09
C ARG A 582 -10.33 28.59 -2.11
N ALA A 583 -9.14 27.99 -2.20
CA ALA A 583 -8.01 28.34 -1.34
C ALA A 583 -7.48 29.76 -1.62
N HIS A 584 -7.37 30.15 -2.89
CA HIS A 584 -6.98 31.53 -3.27
C HIS A 584 -8.05 32.54 -2.87
N PHE A 585 -9.31 32.20 -3.04
CA PHE A 585 -10.42 33.03 -2.58
C PHE A 585 -10.33 33.27 -1.07
N ASN A 586 -10.17 32.22 -0.26
CA ASN A 586 -10.09 32.34 1.20
C ASN A 586 -8.93 33.27 1.62
N ARG A 587 -7.74 33.08 1.06
CA ARG A 587 -6.57 33.95 1.36
C ARG A 587 -6.83 35.39 0.99
N ALA A 588 -7.37 35.67 -0.18
CA ALA A 588 -7.65 37.04 -0.62
C ALA A 588 -8.78 37.68 0.18
N PHE A 589 -9.82 36.92 0.49
CA PHE A 589 -11.00 37.41 1.17
C PHE A 589 -10.74 37.72 2.64
N TYR A 590 -9.99 36.88 3.34
CA TYR A 590 -9.74 37.04 4.77
C TYR A 590 -8.81 38.24 5.10
N LYS A 591 -8.08 38.80 4.14
CA LYS A 591 -7.39 40.09 4.28
C LYS A 591 -8.30 41.23 4.67
N ASN A 592 -9.61 41.13 4.42
CA ASN A 592 -10.59 42.14 4.88
C ASN A 592 -10.76 42.17 6.41
N TYR A 593 -10.24 41.20 7.15
CA TYR A 593 -10.25 41.18 8.62
C TYR A 593 -8.95 41.74 9.22
N ALA A 594 -8.00 42.21 8.40
CA ALA A 594 -6.79 42.87 8.89
C ALA A 594 -7.13 44.06 9.78
N GLY A 595 -6.45 44.18 10.91
CA GLY A 595 -6.66 45.24 11.90
C GLY A 595 -7.85 45.05 12.86
N TRP A 596 -8.65 43.97 12.69
CA TRP A 596 -9.73 43.67 13.65
C TRP A 596 -9.14 43.14 14.96
N LYS A 597 -9.69 43.61 16.09
CA LYS A 597 -9.34 43.09 17.41
C LYS A 597 -10.03 41.75 17.65
N PRO A 598 -9.30 40.66 18.03
CA PRO A 598 -9.88 39.35 18.25
C PRO A 598 -11.07 39.32 19.21
N ALA A 599 -10.99 40.05 20.32
CA ALA A 599 -12.07 40.17 21.28
C ALA A 599 -13.35 40.77 20.66
N ARG A 600 -13.21 41.79 19.80
CA ARG A 600 -14.32 42.44 19.10
C ARG A 600 -14.92 41.49 18.04
N ALA A 601 -14.07 40.76 17.28
CA ALA A 601 -14.51 39.79 16.30
C ALA A 601 -15.32 38.65 16.95
N ARG A 602 -14.87 38.11 18.08
CA ARG A 602 -15.61 37.10 18.86
C ARG A 602 -16.95 37.62 19.38
N HIS A 603 -16.98 38.81 19.92
CA HIS A 603 -18.23 39.45 20.38
C HIS A 603 -19.24 39.60 19.25
N LEU A 604 -18.82 40.14 18.10
CA LEU A 604 -19.67 40.23 16.90
C LEU A 604 -20.09 38.84 16.36
N GLY A 605 -19.22 37.85 16.44
CA GLY A 605 -19.53 36.47 16.10
C GLY A 605 -20.67 35.90 16.96
N GLN A 606 -20.63 36.14 18.28
CA GLN A 606 -21.70 35.76 19.22
C GLN A 606 -23.02 36.49 18.95
N GLU A 607 -22.96 37.83 18.73
CA GLU A 607 -24.15 38.61 18.35
C GLU A 607 -24.76 38.16 17.01
N SER A 608 -23.95 37.63 16.11
CA SER A 608 -24.41 37.18 14.80
C SER A 608 -25.29 35.93 14.87
N PHE A 609 -25.15 35.12 15.91
CA PHE A 609 -25.84 33.85 16.00
C PHE A 609 -27.36 33.97 15.98
N PRO A 610 -28.03 34.72 16.89
CA PRO A 610 -29.47 34.90 16.85
C PRO A 610 -29.95 35.72 15.65
N GLY A 611 -29.17 36.74 15.24
CA GLY A 611 -29.60 37.71 14.22
C GLY A 611 -29.33 37.30 12.77
N PHE A 612 -28.38 36.41 12.54
CA PHE A 612 -27.98 35.99 11.20
C PHE A 612 -27.93 34.46 11.02
N THR A 613 -27.24 33.74 11.88
CA THR A 613 -26.96 32.32 11.70
C THR A 613 -28.19 31.46 11.97
N LEU A 614 -28.84 31.63 13.11
CA LEU A 614 -29.95 30.78 13.55
C LEU A 614 -31.12 30.79 12.54
N SER A 615 -31.44 31.97 11.98
CA SER A 615 -32.52 32.11 10.97
C SER A 615 -32.20 31.47 9.62
N ARG A 616 -30.97 31.03 9.41
CA ARG A 616 -30.46 30.44 8.15
C ARG A 616 -30.04 28.99 8.29
N ILE A 617 -30.08 28.42 9.50
CA ILE A 617 -29.86 26.98 9.68
C ILE A 617 -31.02 26.20 9.05
N TYR A 618 -30.71 25.19 8.27
CA TYR A 618 -31.74 24.30 7.71
C TYR A 618 -32.30 23.38 8.82
N PRO A 619 -33.63 23.39 9.05
CA PRO A 619 -34.25 22.46 10.02
C PRO A 619 -33.93 20.99 9.75
N ASP A 620 -33.83 20.60 8.47
CA ASP A 620 -33.46 19.25 8.05
C ASP A 620 -32.02 18.91 8.46
N ALA A 621 -31.10 19.89 8.44
CA ALA A 621 -29.74 19.71 8.92
C ALA A 621 -29.70 19.42 10.42
N LEU A 622 -30.45 20.18 11.22
CA LEU A 622 -30.54 19.96 12.67
C LEU A 622 -31.16 18.59 12.99
N ALA A 623 -32.19 18.17 12.24
CA ALA A 623 -32.81 16.87 12.40
C ALA A 623 -31.81 15.74 12.07
N CYS A 624 -31.05 15.90 10.99
CA CYS A 624 -30.00 14.97 10.59
C CYS A 624 -28.88 14.86 11.65
N LEU A 625 -28.42 15.99 12.17
CA LEU A 625 -27.40 16.08 13.20
C LEU A 625 -27.85 15.40 14.50
N ARG A 626 -29.08 15.69 14.97
CA ARG A 626 -29.69 15.02 16.14
C ARG A 626 -29.80 13.52 15.95
N LYS A 627 -30.19 13.07 14.75
CA LYS A 627 -30.26 11.64 14.42
C LYS A 627 -28.90 10.97 14.59
N HIS A 628 -27.82 11.59 14.12
CA HIS A 628 -26.48 11.03 14.30
C HIS A 628 -26.06 11.00 15.77
N LYS A 629 -26.35 12.04 16.55
CA LYS A 629 -26.12 12.01 18.02
C LYS A 629 -26.90 10.88 18.70
N GLN A 630 -28.16 10.66 18.33
CA GLN A 630 -28.98 9.55 18.87
C GLN A 630 -28.44 8.16 18.49
N MET A 631 -27.74 8.04 17.35
CA MET A 631 -27.07 6.82 16.92
C MET A 631 -25.69 6.61 17.58
N GLY A 632 -25.29 7.50 18.48
CA GLY A 632 -23.97 7.47 19.12
C GLY A 632 -22.83 7.86 18.19
N HIS A 633 -23.11 8.53 17.06
CA HIS A 633 -22.09 9.00 16.16
C HIS A 633 -21.52 10.34 16.65
N ARG A 634 -20.22 10.50 16.57
CA ARG A 634 -19.56 11.77 16.84
C ARG A 634 -19.90 12.78 15.74
N VAL A 635 -20.38 13.94 16.13
CA VAL A 635 -20.75 15.01 15.20
C VAL A 635 -19.59 16.00 15.08
N VAL A 636 -19.12 16.23 13.83
CA VAL A 636 -17.98 17.09 13.52
C VAL A 636 -18.40 18.16 12.52
N LEU A 637 -18.18 19.42 12.83
CA LEU A 637 -18.30 20.51 11.86
C LEU A 637 -16.94 20.75 11.21
N LEU A 638 -16.89 20.79 9.88
CA LEU A 638 -15.66 21.02 9.12
C LEU A 638 -15.87 22.10 8.08
N SER A 639 -15.39 23.31 8.34
CA SER A 639 -15.65 24.49 7.52
C SER A 639 -14.39 25.30 7.21
N GLY A 640 -14.41 25.97 6.05
CA GLY A 640 -13.44 27.02 5.72
C GLY A 640 -13.70 28.36 6.41
N ALA A 641 -14.80 28.52 7.16
CA ALA A 641 -15.09 29.72 7.93
C ALA A 641 -14.14 29.91 9.12
N LEU A 642 -14.07 31.13 9.61
CA LEU A 642 -13.20 31.48 10.75
C LEU A 642 -13.78 30.98 12.07
N ASP A 643 -12.92 30.63 13.01
CA ASP A 643 -13.22 30.05 14.31
C ASP A 643 -14.27 30.86 15.11
N PHE A 644 -14.09 32.18 15.24
CA PHE A 644 -15.01 33.04 15.99
C PHE A 644 -16.43 33.10 15.39
N LEU A 645 -16.60 32.76 14.10
CA LEU A 645 -17.91 32.67 13.45
C LEU A 645 -18.63 31.33 13.80
N LEU A 646 -17.87 30.31 14.08
CA LEU A 646 -18.37 28.96 14.38
C LEU A 646 -18.48 28.70 15.88
N ASP A 647 -17.89 29.56 16.73
CA ASP A 647 -17.97 29.45 18.19
C ASP A 647 -19.42 29.21 18.72
N PRO A 648 -20.45 29.91 18.22
CA PRO A 648 -21.81 29.70 18.67
C PRO A 648 -22.43 28.36 18.22
N LEU A 649 -21.83 27.67 17.25
CA LEU A 649 -22.27 26.36 16.76
C LEU A 649 -21.59 25.19 17.49
N LYS A 650 -20.63 25.45 18.39
CA LYS A 650 -19.89 24.41 19.13
C LYS A 650 -20.80 23.50 19.94
N ASP A 651 -21.89 24.02 20.50
CA ASP A 651 -22.85 23.23 21.29
C ASP A 651 -23.64 22.21 20.42
N LEU A 652 -23.66 22.41 19.11
CA LEU A 652 -24.31 21.49 18.17
C LEU A 652 -23.45 20.28 17.80
N ALA A 653 -22.13 20.36 18.00
CA ALA A 653 -21.17 19.35 17.57
C ALA A 653 -20.23 18.93 18.70
N ASP A 654 -19.62 17.76 18.55
CA ASP A 654 -18.62 17.26 19.49
C ASP A 654 -17.24 17.86 19.21
N ASP A 655 -16.94 18.19 17.94
CA ASP A 655 -15.70 18.87 17.53
C ASP A 655 -15.98 19.83 16.36
N VAL A 656 -15.19 20.92 16.30
CA VAL A 656 -15.22 21.90 15.20
C VAL A 656 -13.83 22.04 14.61
N LEU A 657 -13.71 21.82 13.31
CA LEU A 657 -12.49 21.95 12.51
C LEU A 657 -12.68 23.12 11.54
N CYS A 658 -11.93 24.21 11.74
CA CYS A 658 -12.16 25.46 11.00
C CYS A 658 -10.85 26.20 10.75
N ALA A 659 -10.94 27.31 10.02
CA ALA A 659 -9.84 28.22 9.78
C ALA A 659 -9.69 29.21 10.94
N SER A 660 -8.47 29.71 11.18
CA SER A 660 -8.18 30.77 12.13
C SER A 660 -7.25 31.81 11.48
N LEU A 661 -7.26 33.03 12.01
CA LEU A 661 -6.39 34.12 11.57
C LEU A 661 -5.18 34.26 12.48
N GLN A 662 -4.06 34.69 11.92
CA GLN A 662 -2.88 35.09 12.69
C GLN A 662 -3.14 36.36 13.46
N GLU A 663 -2.71 36.38 14.72
CA GLU A 663 -2.77 37.55 15.61
C GLU A 663 -1.38 38.15 15.78
N GLU A 664 -1.25 39.45 15.56
CA GLU A 664 -0.02 40.17 15.77
C GLU A 664 -0.35 41.51 16.43
N ASN A 665 0.37 41.89 17.49
CA ASN A 665 0.15 43.12 18.25
C ASN A 665 -1.32 43.34 18.70
N GLY A 666 -2.04 42.23 19.06
CA GLY A 666 -3.41 42.28 19.55
C GLY A 666 -4.47 42.56 18.47
N SER A 667 -4.12 42.39 17.21
CA SER A 667 -5.02 42.51 16.05
C SER A 667 -4.79 41.41 15.05
N TYR A 668 -5.81 41.04 14.29
CA TYR A 668 -5.65 40.10 13.19
C TYR A 668 -4.82 40.71 12.05
N THR A 669 -3.90 39.92 11.49
CA THR A 669 -3.12 40.32 10.31
C THR A 669 -3.92 40.22 9.01
N GLY A 670 -5.01 39.47 9.02
CA GLY A 670 -5.78 39.08 7.83
C GLY A 670 -5.20 37.84 7.09
N GLU A 671 -4.10 37.31 7.59
CA GLU A 671 -3.52 36.05 7.09
C GLU A 671 -4.04 34.85 7.91
N LEU A 672 -4.13 33.69 7.28
CA LEU A 672 -4.55 32.46 7.95
C LEU A 672 -3.41 31.88 8.82
N SER A 673 -3.72 31.37 9.99
CA SER A 673 -2.76 30.69 10.88
C SER A 673 -2.29 29.31 10.33
N GLY A 674 -2.90 28.83 9.25
CA GLY A 674 -2.59 27.56 8.62
C GLY A 674 -3.04 27.48 7.18
N ALA A 675 -2.95 26.28 6.59
CA ALA A 675 -3.41 26.07 5.22
C ALA A 675 -4.93 26.38 5.09
N PRO A 676 -5.39 26.99 3.99
CA PRO A 676 -6.82 27.20 3.75
C PRO A 676 -7.61 25.88 3.83
N VAL A 677 -8.68 25.87 4.63
CA VAL A 677 -9.52 24.68 4.83
C VAL A 677 -10.46 24.51 3.61
N ALA A 678 -9.90 24.05 2.49
CA ALA A 678 -10.61 23.86 1.23
C ALA A 678 -10.02 22.68 0.44
N GLY A 679 -10.84 22.00 -0.37
CA GLY A 679 -10.42 20.93 -1.27
C GLY A 679 -9.63 19.82 -0.56
N GLU A 680 -8.46 19.47 -1.11
CA GLU A 680 -7.57 18.45 -0.56
C GLU A 680 -7.09 18.73 0.88
N ALA A 681 -6.91 19.99 1.25
CA ALA A 681 -6.52 20.37 2.61
C ALA A 681 -7.61 19.98 3.63
N ARG A 682 -8.90 20.11 3.25
CA ARG A 682 -10.04 19.69 4.07
C ARG A 682 -10.04 18.18 4.29
N ALA A 683 -9.78 17.38 3.25
CA ALA A 683 -9.65 15.93 3.36
C ALA A 683 -8.46 15.49 4.22
N ARG A 684 -7.32 16.18 4.11
CA ARG A 684 -6.14 15.91 4.96
C ARG A 684 -6.41 16.26 6.43
N MET A 685 -7.07 17.37 6.71
CA MET A 685 -7.47 17.76 8.06
C MET A 685 -8.41 16.73 8.68
N LEU A 686 -9.42 16.27 7.93
CA LEU A 686 -10.33 15.20 8.35
C LEU A 686 -9.58 13.88 8.61
N ALA A 687 -8.67 13.47 7.74
CA ALA A 687 -7.89 12.25 7.92
C ALA A 687 -6.95 12.32 9.14
N SER A 688 -6.36 13.50 9.41
CA SER A 688 -5.54 13.72 10.61
C SER A 688 -6.38 13.69 11.88
N TYR A 689 -7.55 14.33 11.86
CA TYR A 689 -8.51 14.30 12.97
C TYR A 689 -8.97 12.87 13.28
N ALA A 690 -9.37 12.12 12.24
CA ALA A 690 -9.84 10.74 12.38
C ALA A 690 -8.78 9.83 13.02
N ARG A 691 -7.51 9.96 12.64
CA ARG A 691 -6.41 9.22 13.26
C ARG A 691 -6.22 9.55 14.74
N ARG A 692 -6.30 10.84 15.11
CA ARG A 692 -6.11 11.27 16.51
C ARG A 692 -7.25 10.84 17.42
N ARG A 693 -8.49 10.79 16.89
CA ARG A 693 -9.70 10.48 17.67
C ARG A 693 -10.17 9.03 17.55
N GLY A 694 -9.50 8.18 16.76
CA GLY A 694 -9.92 6.80 16.56
C GLY A 694 -11.22 6.68 15.74
N VAL A 695 -11.50 7.64 14.84
CA VAL A 695 -12.70 7.66 14.00
C VAL A 695 -12.50 6.78 12.76
N ASP A 696 -13.44 5.86 12.51
CA ASP A 696 -13.49 5.08 11.26
C ASP A 696 -14.20 5.87 10.16
N LEU A 697 -13.44 6.52 9.31
CA LEU A 697 -13.99 7.28 8.18
C LEU A 697 -14.78 6.43 7.20
N ARG A 698 -14.54 5.13 7.11
CA ARG A 698 -15.26 4.22 6.18
C ARG A 698 -16.69 3.96 6.63
N ARG A 699 -16.95 4.02 7.92
CA ARG A 699 -18.30 3.91 8.50
C ARG A 699 -18.95 5.27 8.70
N SER A 700 -18.16 6.35 8.61
CA SER A 700 -18.56 7.72 8.85
C SER A 700 -19.31 8.34 7.67
N TYR A 701 -20.03 9.40 7.97
CA TYR A 701 -20.85 10.17 7.04
C TYR A 701 -20.22 11.53 6.79
N ALA A 702 -20.37 12.08 5.56
CA ALA A 702 -20.03 13.47 5.29
C ALA A 702 -21.13 14.12 4.45
N TYR A 703 -21.44 15.36 4.77
CA TYR A 703 -22.50 16.18 4.19
C TYR A 703 -21.91 17.46 3.62
N ALA A 704 -22.10 17.75 2.33
CA ALA A 704 -21.62 18.96 1.68
C ALA A 704 -22.44 19.32 0.43
N ASP A 705 -22.38 20.61 0.03
CA ASP A 705 -23.13 21.19 -1.08
C ASP A 705 -22.29 21.54 -2.32
N SER A 706 -20.98 21.65 -2.16
CA SER A 706 -20.07 22.18 -3.19
C SER A 706 -19.09 21.13 -3.74
N ILE A 707 -18.75 21.29 -5.02
CA ILE A 707 -17.71 20.48 -5.68
C ILE A 707 -16.33 20.63 -5.00
N SER A 708 -16.08 21.74 -4.31
CA SER A 708 -14.86 21.96 -3.55
C SER A 708 -14.67 20.93 -2.42
N ASP A 709 -15.75 20.31 -1.96
CA ASP A 709 -15.78 19.34 -0.87
C ASP A 709 -15.71 17.88 -1.34
N LEU A 710 -15.56 17.69 -2.64
CA LEU A 710 -15.42 16.36 -3.23
C LEU A 710 -14.35 15.50 -2.55
N PRO A 711 -13.13 16.00 -2.24
CA PRO A 711 -12.12 15.20 -1.55
C PRO A 711 -12.55 14.78 -0.13
N MET A 712 -13.30 15.60 0.59
CA MET A 712 -13.87 15.27 1.90
C MET A 712 -14.94 14.18 1.79
N LEU A 713 -15.84 14.29 0.80
CA LEU A 713 -16.88 13.30 0.54
C LEU A 713 -16.28 11.96 0.09
N GLU A 714 -15.20 11.98 -0.69
CA GLU A 714 -14.48 10.77 -1.11
C GLU A 714 -13.70 10.09 0.04
N ALA A 715 -13.41 10.81 1.11
CA ALA A 715 -12.68 10.30 2.26
C ALA A 715 -13.54 9.41 3.19
N VAL A 716 -14.87 9.49 3.10
CA VAL A 716 -15.80 8.75 3.96
C VAL A 716 -16.52 7.62 3.23
N GLY A 717 -17.08 6.67 3.99
CA GLY A 717 -17.83 5.55 3.41
C GLY A 717 -19.28 5.87 3.04
N ASN A 718 -19.88 6.91 3.67
CA ASN A 718 -21.27 7.30 3.45
C ASN A 718 -21.36 8.80 3.06
N PRO A 719 -20.90 9.18 1.85
CA PRO A 719 -21.01 10.55 1.36
C PRO A 719 -22.45 10.91 1.00
N VAL A 720 -22.86 12.12 1.35
CA VAL A 720 -24.19 12.67 1.06
C VAL A 720 -24.04 14.08 0.46
N ALA A 721 -24.48 14.27 -0.76
CA ALA A 721 -24.52 15.58 -1.39
C ALA A 721 -25.80 16.30 -0.99
N VAL A 722 -25.69 17.43 -0.31
CA VAL A 722 -26.82 18.21 0.19
C VAL A 722 -26.99 19.46 -0.64
N ASN A 723 -28.16 19.71 -1.20
CA ASN A 723 -28.41 20.88 -2.07
C ASN A 723 -27.28 21.13 -3.08
N PRO A 724 -26.73 20.08 -3.75
CA PRO A 724 -25.46 20.16 -4.44
C PRO A 724 -25.48 21.15 -5.60
N ASP A 725 -24.35 21.82 -5.81
CA ASP A 725 -24.08 22.56 -7.04
C ASP A 725 -24.11 21.63 -8.26
N ARG A 726 -24.21 22.18 -9.48
CA ARG A 726 -24.32 21.37 -10.70
C ARG A 726 -23.18 20.38 -10.89
N ARG A 727 -21.95 20.73 -10.46
CA ARG A 727 -20.76 19.89 -10.60
C ARG A 727 -20.78 18.77 -9.58
N LEU A 728 -21.10 19.06 -8.32
CA LEU A 728 -21.23 18.05 -7.27
C LEU A 728 -22.41 17.11 -7.55
N ALA A 729 -23.54 17.64 -8.06
CA ALA A 729 -24.68 16.82 -8.44
C ALA A 729 -24.32 15.81 -9.55
N ALA A 730 -23.54 16.21 -10.56
CA ALA A 730 -23.05 15.31 -11.59
C ALA A 730 -22.05 14.28 -11.01
N ALA A 731 -21.15 14.69 -10.13
CA ALA A 731 -20.20 13.80 -9.46
C ALA A 731 -20.91 12.79 -8.54
N ALA A 732 -21.91 13.21 -7.78
CA ALA A 732 -22.70 12.35 -6.91
C ALA A 732 -23.49 11.30 -7.71
N LYS A 733 -24.13 11.70 -8.81
CA LYS A 733 -24.83 10.75 -9.73
C LYS A 733 -23.88 9.73 -10.33
N SER A 734 -22.70 10.15 -10.80
CA SER A 734 -21.72 9.23 -11.39
C SER A 734 -21.10 8.24 -10.40
N ARG A 735 -21.18 8.53 -9.10
CA ARG A 735 -20.65 7.72 -8.00
C ARG A 735 -21.74 6.99 -7.21
N GLU A 736 -23.00 7.14 -7.62
CA GLU A 736 -24.17 6.59 -6.92
C GLU A 736 -24.29 7.06 -5.47
N TRP A 737 -23.89 8.30 -5.21
CA TRP A 737 -24.00 8.89 -3.88
C TRP A 737 -25.39 9.37 -3.59
N LYS A 738 -25.76 9.38 -2.31
CA LYS A 738 -27.04 9.91 -1.86
C LYS A 738 -27.11 11.42 -2.07
N ILE A 739 -28.16 11.90 -2.70
CA ILE A 739 -28.47 13.33 -2.85
C ILE A 739 -29.67 13.66 -1.96
N GLN A 740 -29.54 14.74 -1.17
CA GLN A 740 -30.62 15.26 -0.34
C GLN A 740 -30.91 16.71 -0.67
N ARG A 741 -32.18 17.08 -0.59
CA ARG A 741 -32.65 18.45 -0.71
C ARG A 741 -33.18 18.92 0.63
N TRP A 742 -32.46 19.83 1.30
CA TRP A 742 -32.90 20.43 2.53
C TRP A 742 -33.55 21.79 2.25
N SER A 743 -34.67 22.05 2.90
CA SER A 743 -35.46 23.25 2.69
C SER A 743 -35.54 24.09 3.98
N LYS A 744 -35.78 25.41 3.82
CA LYS A 744 -36.01 26.31 4.96
C LYS A 744 -37.30 25.99 5.70
N ASN A 745 -38.24 25.25 5.10
CA ASN A 745 -39.56 24.95 5.65
C ASN A 745 -39.67 23.51 6.19
N GLY A 746 -38.61 22.76 6.28
CA GLY A 746 -38.56 21.45 6.97
C GLY A 746 -39.30 20.29 6.31
N ALA A 747 -39.61 20.35 5.01
CA ALA A 747 -40.23 19.22 4.31
C ALA A 747 -39.17 18.41 3.51
N VAL A 748 -38.95 17.17 3.92
CA VAL A 748 -38.03 16.24 3.24
C VAL A 748 -38.71 15.71 1.97
N ASN A 749 -38.43 16.29 0.81
CA ASN A 749 -38.72 15.63 -0.46
C ASN A 749 -37.57 14.67 -0.81
N LYS A 750 -37.84 13.37 -0.68
CA LYS A 750 -36.98 12.31 -1.25
C LYS A 750 -37.16 12.32 -2.78
N VAL A 751 -36.07 12.54 -3.49
CA VAL A 751 -35.97 12.23 -4.92
C VAL A 751 -34.99 11.08 -5.13
#